data_09d5bbf0d54275407c24b72d2a6b1aed
#
_entry.id   09d5bbf0d54275407c24b72d2a6b1aed
#
_cell.length_a   1.000
_cell.length_b   1.000
_cell.length_c   1.000
_cell.angle_alpha   90.00
_cell.angle_beta   90.00
_cell.angle_gamma   90.00
#
_symmetry.space_group_name_H-M   'P 1'
#
loop_
_entity.id
_entity.type
_entity.pdbx_description
1 polymer ?
#
loop_
_entity_poly.entity_id
_entity_poly.type
_entity_poly.pdbx_seq_one_letter_code
_entity_poly.pdbx_strand_id
1 'polypeptide(L)'
;MSELRVLVTKLNDVCRRALEAAAALCVAQTHYNVEIEHLLLKLLEIPGTDAAMLLDSYGIAANDVTAQLERASERFVRGNSRTPALSPHVTHLLREAWVHSSLVLESASVRSAAILLALIDDDTLRATIHDSCPALARIPRESLAESLAERVRGSVEESAAQPTASSTHPPPATGSALDRFTADLTADARAGRIDPIRGRDLEIRQVIDILTRRRQNNPILVGDAGVGKTAVVEGFAMRIASGDVPTSLRDIAVRALDLGLLQAGAGVKGEFEERLKSVIAEVKQSPQPVILFIDEAHTLIGAGNQAGQGDAANLLKPALARGDLRTIAATTWSEYKKYFEKDPALTRRFQLVKVEEPDEAAALDMLRGVAPQLEQHHGVPILDDAVHSAVQLSHRYLSERRLPDKAISVLDTAAARVALAQETMPAAIEDLDRRIRIAEADAAVLRRANESTDDLETQLAGMRDERERLAARWQREREIVAALRSNGDGDNAALRDELALLQQTDSLVPFACDARAVAAVISGWTGIPAGRVLAGEVPGVLALHERLGERIVGQPQALDAICRRIATSRAGLEDPAKPKGVFLLCGPTGVGKTETALALAEVLYGGERNLISFNMSEFQEPHSVATLKGAPPGYVGYGRGGVLTEAVRRRPWSAVLLDEIEKAHPDVVDLFYQVFDKGVLEDGEGVPVDFRHTVILLTSNTGAEVIGEACRRAKKPSVEELAEPLRAALLDRFRPS
;
A
#
# COMPACT_ATOMS: atom_id res chain seq x y z
N MET A 1 -5.26 -4.75 -6.18
CA MET A 1 -3.90 -4.61 -6.75
C MET A 1 -4.06 -4.40 -8.26
N SER A 2 -3.30 -3.52 -8.89
CA SER A 2 -3.40 -3.39 -10.36
C SER A 2 -2.91 -4.67 -11.02
N GLU A 3 -3.60 -5.15 -12.04
CA GLU A 3 -3.28 -6.33 -12.85
C GLU A 3 -1.78 -6.41 -13.22
N LEU A 4 -1.22 -5.26 -13.56
CA LEU A 4 0.20 -5.11 -13.88
C LEU A 4 1.14 -5.57 -12.74
N ARG A 5 0.79 -5.29 -11.48
CA ARG A 5 1.62 -5.66 -10.33
C ARG A 5 1.66 -7.18 -10.16
N VAL A 6 0.56 -7.85 -10.44
CA VAL A 6 0.48 -9.32 -10.41
C VAL A 6 1.32 -9.92 -11.54
N LEU A 7 1.23 -9.38 -12.76
CA LEU A 7 2.01 -9.86 -13.91
C LEU A 7 3.52 -9.72 -13.68
N VAL A 8 3.97 -8.62 -13.10
CA VAL A 8 5.39 -8.40 -12.77
C VAL A 8 5.89 -9.41 -11.73
N THR A 9 5.07 -9.79 -10.74
CA THR A 9 5.46 -10.83 -9.76
C THR A 9 5.57 -12.22 -10.37
N LYS A 10 4.95 -12.46 -11.53
CA LYS A 10 5.02 -13.73 -12.25
C LYS A 10 6.24 -13.86 -13.16
N LEU A 11 6.99 -12.80 -13.38
CA LEU A 11 8.24 -12.87 -14.15
C LEU A 11 9.31 -13.66 -13.38
N ASN A 12 10.09 -14.49 -14.10
CA ASN A 12 11.30 -15.05 -13.52
C ASN A 12 12.35 -13.95 -13.29
N ASP A 13 13.44 -14.25 -12.60
CA ASP A 13 14.46 -13.26 -12.26
C ASP A 13 15.12 -12.62 -13.49
N VAL A 14 15.28 -13.39 -14.58
CA VAL A 14 15.84 -12.90 -15.85
C VAL A 14 14.91 -11.87 -16.49
N CYS A 15 13.63 -12.21 -16.67
CA CYS A 15 12.63 -11.32 -17.27
C CYS A 15 12.35 -10.08 -16.41
N ARG A 16 12.38 -10.22 -15.08
CA ARG A 16 12.22 -9.09 -14.16
C ARG A 16 13.37 -8.11 -14.27
N ARG A 17 14.62 -8.58 -14.21
CA ARG A 17 15.82 -7.72 -14.41
C ARG A 17 15.82 -7.06 -15.78
N ALA A 18 15.43 -7.78 -16.83
CA ALA A 18 15.31 -7.21 -18.17
C ALA A 18 14.25 -6.09 -18.22
N LEU A 19 13.11 -6.25 -17.55
CA LEU A 19 12.07 -5.21 -17.49
C LEU A 19 12.52 -3.98 -16.69
N GLU A 20 13.21 -4.18 -15.58
CA GLU A 20 13.81 -3.09 -14.78
C GLU A 20 14.88 -2.34 -15.57
N ALA A 21 15.76 -3.06 -16.26
CA ALA A 21 16.77 -2.47 -17.14
C ALA A 21 16.14 -1.75 -18.35
N ALA A 22 15.04 -2.26 -18.90
CA ALA A 22 14.28 -1.61 -19.96
C ALA A 22 13.66 -0.28 -19.49
N ALA A 23 13.16 -0.23 -18.28
CA ALA A 23 12.66 1.01 -17.68
C ALA A 23 13.80 2.03 -17.48
N ALA A 24 14.96 1.58 -17.01
CA ALA A 24 16.14 2.43 -16.88
C ALA A 24 16.63 2.98 -18.26
N LEU A 25 16.62 2.15 -19.29
CA LEU A 25 16.96 2.55 -20.67
C LEU A 25 15.97 3.61 -21.18
N CYS A 26 14.68 3.41 -20.97
CA CYS A 26 13.62 4.34 -21.34
C CYS A 26 13.82 5.72 -20.67
N VAL A 27 14.19 5.75 -19.39
CA VAL A 27 14.54 6.98 -18.66
C VAL A 27 15.79 7.65 -19.26
N ALA A 28 16.84 6.87 -19.50
CA ALA A 28 18.10 7.38 -20.06
C ALA A 28 17.91 8.00 -21.46
N GLN A 29 17.00 7.44 -22.26
CA GLN A 29 16.66 7.94 -23.59
C GLN A 29 15.53 9.00 -23.58
N THR A 30 15.01 9.36 -22.41
CA THR A 30 13.92 10.32 -22.21
C THR A 30 12.63 9.98 -22.96
N HIS A 31 12.31 8.69 -23.14
CA HIS A 31 11.09 8.22 -23.78
C HIS A 31 9.90 8.25 -22.81
N TYR A 32 8.67 8.33 -23.33
CA TYR A 32 7.45 8.46 -22.51
C TYR A 32 6.97 7.15 -21.93
N ASN A 33 7.11 6.05 -22.68
CA ASN A 33 6.67 4.72 -22.27
C ASN A 33 7.79 3.69 -22.46
N VAL A 34 7.78 2.67 -21.62
CA VAL A 34 8.57 1.47 -21.84
C VAL A 34 7.85 0.62 -22.87
N GLU A 35 8.42 0.52 -24.07
CA GLU A 35 7.88 -0.25 -25.19
C GLU A 35 8.52 -1.64 -25.29
N ILE A 36 7.98 -2.51 -26.15
CA ILE A 36 8.45 -3.89 -26.36
C ILE A 36 9.92 -3.91 -26.76
N GLU A 37 10.34 -2.97 -27.56
CA GLU A 37 11.72 -2.84 -28.06
C GLU A 37 12.71 -2.66 -26.90
N HIS A 38 12.39 -1.84 -25.89
CA HIS A 38 13.25 -1.67 -24.71
C HIS A 38 13.40 -2.98 -23.93
N LEU A 39 12.30 -3.74 -23.78
CA LEU A 39 12.32 -5.03 -23.08
C LEU A 39 13.17 -6.06 -23.82
N LEU A 40 12.98 -6.19 -25.13
CA LEU A 40 13.73 -7.15 -25.95
C LEU A 40 15.22 -6.80 -26.02
N LEU A 41 15.58 -5.51 -26.14
CA LEU A 41 16.97 -5.08 -26.09
C LEU A 41 17.67 -5.56 -24.83
N LYS A 42 17.02 -5.35 -23.66
CA LYS A 42 17.61 -5.74 -22.38
C LYS A 42 17.56 -7.24 -22.12
N LEU A 43 16.61 -7.93 -22.68
CA LEU A 43 16.53 -9.39 -22.58
C LEU A 43 17.67 -10.07 -23.39
N LEU A 44 17.99 -9.56 -24.57
CA LEU A 44 19.04 -10.11 -25.44
C LEU A 44 20.46 -9.76 -24.97
N GLU A 45 20.64 -8.78 -24.09
CA GLU A 45 21.93 -8.51 -23.42
C GLU A 45 22.33 -9.63 -22.44
N ILE A 46 21.39 -10.46 -21.99
CA ILE A 46 21.66 -11.52 -21.03
C ILE A 46 21.98 -12.82 -21.78
N PRO A 47 23.22 -13.35 -21.68
CA PRO A 47 23.61 -14.56 -22.42
C PRO A 47 22.97 -15.81 -21.84
N GLY A 48 22.69 -16.79 -22.69
CA GLY A 48 22.18 -18.11 -22.30
C GLY A 48 20.70 -18.14 -21.88
N THR A 49 19.94 -17.09 -22.15
CA THR A 49 18.49 -17.04 -21.95
C THR A 49 17.75 -17.93 -22.97
N ASP A 50 16.53 -18.32 -22.65
CA ASP A 50 15.66 -19.04 -23.59
C ASP A 50 15.52 -18.30 -24.91
N ALA A 51 15.36 -16.98 -24.87
CA ALA A 51 15.25 -16.11 -26.04
C ALA A 51 16.51 -16.18 -26.92
N ALA A 52 17.69 -16.14 -26.33
CA ALA A 52 18.96 -16.24 -27.04
C ALA A 52 19.11 -17.62 -27.72
N MET A 53 18.78 -18.71 -26.99
CA MET A 53 18.84 -20.06 -27.52
C MET A 53 17.84 -20.28 -28.68
N LEU A 54 16.65 -19.69 -28.57
CA LEU A 54 15.64 -19.77 -29.63
C LEU A 54 16.12 -19.06 -30.90
N LEU A 55 16.64 -17.85 -30.79
CA LEU A 55 17.19 -17.12 -31.94
C LEU A 55 18.30 -17.90 -32.65
N ASP A 56 19.22 -18.47 -31.86
CA ASP A 56 20.31 -19.29 -32.37
C ASP A 56 19.78 -20.55 -33.08
N SER A 57 18.76 -21.22 -32.52
CA SER A 57 18.13 -22.42 -33.09
C SER A 57 17.45 -22.18 -34.44
N TYR A 58 17.04 -20.93 -34.72
CA TYR A 58 16.48 -20.53 -36.02
C TYR A 58 17.48 -19.81 -36.91
N GLY A 59 18.79 -19.78 -36.55
CA GLY A 59 19.84 -19.14 -37.32
C GLY A 59 19.71 -17.63 -37.43
N ILE A 60 19.09 -16.98 -36.42
CA ILE A 60 18.91 -15.53 -36.35
C ILE A 60 20.00 -14.97 -35.42
N ALA A 61 20.90 -14.17 -35.97
CA ALA A 61 21.94 -13.54 -35.17
C ALA A 61 21.33 -12.51 -34.20
N ALA A 62 21.60 -12.64 -32.91
CA ALA A 62 21.10 -11.71 -31.87
C ALA A 62 21.51 -10.26 -32.16
N ASN A 63 22.73 -10.04 -32.73
CA ASN A 63 23.21 -8.72 -33.11
C ASN A 63 22.35 -8.05 -34.21
N ASP A 64 21.79 -8.84 -35.13
CA ASP A 64 20.91 -8.30 -36.19
C ASP A 64 19.58 -7.85 -35.61
N VAL A 65 19.05 -8.62 -34.63
CA VAL A 65 17.83 -8.26 -33.92
C VAL A 65 18.04 -7.00 -33.08
N THR A 66 19.13 -6.93 -32.32
CA THR A 66 19.51 -5.76 -31.51
C THR A 66 19.62 -4.51 -32.36
N ALA A 67 20.37 -4.57 -33.50
CA ALA A 67 20.51 -3.43 -34.38
C ALA A 67 19.18 -2.93 -34.99
N GLN A 68 18.22 -3.84 -35.24
CA GLN A 68 16.89 -3.46 -35.72
C GLN A 68 16.07 -2.79 -34.63
N LEU A 69 16.10 -3.31 -33.41
CA LEU A 69 15.39 -2.77 -32.26
C LEU A 69 15.95 -1.40 -31.82
N GLU A 70 17.28 -1.22 -31.87
CA GLU A 70 17.92 0.08 -31.61
C GLU A 70 17.45 1.15 -32.61
N ARG A 71 17.44 0.84 -33.89
CA ARG A 71 16.93 1.76 -34.93
C ARG A 71 15.44 2.07 -34.77
N ALA A 72 14.66 1.11 -34.32
CA ALA A 72 13.25 1.34 -34.01
C ALA A 72 13.08 2.26 -32.80
N SER A 73 13.87 2.06 -31.75
CA SER A 73 13.81 2.89 -30.54
C SER A 73 14.23 4.35 -30.78
N GLU A 74 15.13 4.60 -31.75
CA GLU A 74 15.51 5.97 -32.14
C GLU A 74 14.35 6.81 -32.67
N ARG A 75 13.28 6.17 -33.16
CA ARG A 75 12.08 6.85 -33.69
C ARG A 75 11.10 7.24 -32.63
N PHE A 76 11.28 6.82 -31.37
CA PHE A 76 10.37 7.13 -30.28
C PHE A 76 10.47 8.61 -29.86
N VAL A 77 9.33 9.14 -29.42
CA VAL A 77 9.24 10.54 -28.96
C VAL A 77 10.06 10.72 -27.68
N ARG A 78 10.96 11.70 -27.70
CA ARG A 78 11.86 12.05 -26.58
C ARG A 78 11.38 13.30 -25.85
N GLY A 79 11.91 13.53 -24.63
CA GLY A 79 11.63 14.74 -23.84
C GLY A 79 10.77 14.49 -22.60
N ASN A 80 10.60 13.23 -22.19
CA ASN A 80 9.93 12.90 -20.96
C ASN A 80 10.80 13.22 -19.72
N SER A 81 10.31 14.09 -18.84
CA SER A 81 10.93 14.40 -17.54
C SER A 81 10.25 13.68 -16.35
N ARG A 82 9.26 12.80 -16.62
CA ARG A 82 8.52 12.04 -15.60
C ARG A 82 8.92 10.57 -15.64
N THR A 83 8.57 9.83 -14.59
CA THR A 83 8.73 8.37 -14.59
C THR A 83 7.93 7.75 -15.75
N PRO A 84 8.55 6.99 -16.65
CA PRO A 84 7.85 6.38 -17.78
C PRO A 84 6.86 5.33 -17.30
N ALA A 85 5.73 5.20 -17.99
CA ALA A 85 4.77 4.12 -17.79
C ALA A 85 5.10 2.92 -18.69
N LEU A 86 4.62 1.73 -18.34
CA LEU A 86 4.62 0.60 -19.28
C LEU A 86 3.57 0.83 -20.35
N SER A 87 3.93 0.60 -21.60
CA SER A 87 2.97 0.74 -22.71
C SER A 87 1.88 -0.33 -22.63
N PRO A 88 0.68 -0.07 -23.20
CA PRO A 88 -0.38 -1.08 -23.30
C PRO A 88 0.10 -2.36 -24.00
N HIS A 89 1.00 -2.24 -24.99
CA HIS A 89 1.56 -3.39 -25.71
C HIS A 89 2.45 -4.26 -24.82
N VAL A 90 3.27 -3.69 -23.94
CA VAL A 90 4.06 -4.45 -22.97
C VAL A 90 3.15 -5.15 -21.97
N THR A 91 2.10 -4.49 -21.50
CA THR A 91 1.14 -5.10 -20.57
C THR A 91 0.40 -6.27 -21.21
N HIS A 92 0.00 -6.12 -22.48
CA HIS A 92 -0.63 -7.19 -23.25
C HIS A 92 0.35 -8.35 -23.49
N LEU A 93 1.58 -8.06 -23.88
CA LEU A 93 2.65 -9.04 -24.06
C LEU A 93 2.90 -9.89 -22.81
N LEU A 94 3.00 -9.26 -21.65
CA LEU A 94 3.24 -9.98 -20.39
C LEU A 94 2.08 -10.89 -20.00
N ARG A 95 0.84 -10.50 -20.34
CA ARG A 95 -0.36 -11.34 -20.12
C ARG A 95 -0.31 -12.58 -21.01
N GLU A 96 -0.11 -12.41 -22.30
CA GLU A 96 -0.02 -13.53 -23.25
C GLU A 96 1.20 -14.41 -22.95
N ALA A 97 2.33 -13.83 -22.60
CA ALA A 97 3.51 -14.58 -22.20
C ALA A 97 3.26 -15.43 -20.94
N TRP A 98 2.47 -14.93 -19.98
CA TRP A 98 2.06 -15.72 -18.82
C TRP A 98 1.19 -16.93 -19.22
N VAL A 99 0.25 -16.73 -20.14
CA VAL A 99 -0.60 -17.83 -20.67
C VAL A 99 0.29 -18.90 -21.34
N HIS A 100 1.19 -18.51 -22.22
CA HIS A 100 2.10 -19.44 -22.89
C HIS A 100 3.10 -20.12 -21.93
N SER A 101 3.61 -19.38 -20.94
CA SER A 101 4.51 -19.95 -19.94
C SER A 101 3.82 -21.04 -19.11
N SER A 102 2.57 -20.80 -18.75
CA SER A 102 1.76 -21.74 -17.98
C SER A 102 1.30 -22.96 -18.78
N LEU A 103 0.91 -22.77 -20.07
CA LEU A 103 0.32 -23.84 -20.90
C LEU A 103 1.34 -24.63 -21.68
N VAL A 104 2.39 -23.99 -22.21
CA VAL A 104 3.37 -24.61 -23.13
C VAL A 104 4.64 -25.04 -22.41
N LEU A 105 5.12 -24.20 -21.47
CA LEU A 105 6.36 -24.50 -20.73
C LEU A 105 6.09 -25.12 -19.35
N GLU A 106 4.83 -25.24 -18.93
CA GLU A 106 4.41 -25.73 -17.62
C GLU A 106 5.18 -25.05 -16.47
N SER A 107 5.55 -23.76 -16.66
CA SER A 107 6.37 -22.99 -15.73
C SER A 107 5.52 -22.14 -14.80
N ALA A 108 5.89 -22.09 -13.52
CA ALA A 108 5.24 -21.21 -12.52
C ALA A 108 5.60 -19.72 -12.68
N SER A 109 6.52 -19.40 -13.58
CA SER A 109 6.95 -18.01 -13.86
C SER A 109 7.09 -17.78 -15.36
N VAL A 110 6.98 -16.52 -15.77
CA VAL A 110 7.15 -16.13 -17.19
C VAL A 110 8.63 -16.22 -17.55
N ARG A 111 8.96 -17.06 -18.52
CA ARG A 111 10.30 -17.21 -19.10
C ARG A 111 10.41 -16.43 -20.39
N SER A 112 11.64 -16.11 -20.81
CA SER A 112 11.88 -15.32 -22.03
C SER A 112 11.42 -16.02 -23.32
N ALA A 113 11.39 -17.36 -23.35
CA ALA A 113 10.79 -18.12 -24.43
C ALA A 113 9.29 -17.83 -24.61
N ALA A 114 8.57 -17.75 -23.52
CA ALA A 114 7.14 -17.44 -23.54
C ALA A 114 6.88 -16.00 -24.03
N ILE A 115 7.77 -15.05 -23.73
CA ILE A 115 7.70 -13.68 -24.25
C ILE A 115 7.86 -13.68 -25.78
N LEU A 116 8.81 -14.43 -26.33
CA LEU A 116 8.99 -14.55 -27.77
C LEU A 116 7.82 -15.29 -28.43
N LEU A 117 7.29 -16.34 -27.80
CA LEU A 117 6.14 -17.05 -28.31
C LEU A 117 4.91 -16.13 -28.38
N ALA A 118 4.63 -15.38 -27.32
CA ALA A 118 3.52 -14.42 -27.28
C ALA A 118 3.65 -13.33 -28.36
N LEU A 119 4.85 -12.84 -28.64
CA LEU A 119 5.11 -11.87 -29.71
C LEU A 119 4.81 -12.40 -31.10
N ILE A 120 4.99 -13.70 -31.31
CA ILE A 120 4.82 -14.34 -32.62
C ILE A 120 3.41 -14.89 -32.80
N ASP A 121 2.78 -15.34 -31.71
CA ASP A 121 1.46 -16.00 -31.73
C ASP A 121 0.31 -14.99 -31.77
N ASP A 122 0.39 -13.87 -31.06
CA ASP A 122 -0.65 -12.83 -31.05
C ASP A 122 -0.53 -11.93 -32.30
N ASP A 123 -1.61 -11.82 -33.06
CA ASP A 123 -1.63 -11.08 -34.32
C ASP A 123 -1.34 -9.56 -34.15
N THR A 124 -1.76 -8.97 -33.02
CA THR A 124 -1.56 -7.53 -32.72
C THR A 124 -0.10 -7.26 -32.38
N LEU A 125 0.49 -8.08 -31.50
CA LEU A 125 1.89 -7.97 -31.10
C LEU A 125 2.84 -8.27 -32.27
N ARG A 126 2.48 -9.26 -33.07
CA ARG A 126 3.21 -9.64 -34.28
C ARG A 126 3.25 -8.48 -35.30
N ALA A 127 2.13 -7.82 -35.53
CA ALA A 127 2.09 -6.66 -36.41
C ALA A 127 3.03 -5.53 -35.90
N THR A 128 2.98 -5.26 -34.61
CA THR A 128 3.82 -4.23 -33.98
C THR A 128 5.30 -4.56 -34.10
N ILE A 129 5.71 -5.79 -33.82
CA ILE A 129 7.13 -6.18 -33.89
C ILE A 129 7.63 -6.39 -35.31
N HIS A 130 6.76 -6.72 -36.27
CA HIS A 130 7.14 -6.86 -37.68
C HIS A 130 7.69 -5.53 -38.24
N ASP A 131 7.12 -4.40 -37.86
CA ASP A 131 7.56 -3.08 -38.30
C ASP A 131 8.86 -2.65 -37.61
N SER A 132 9.08 -3.07 -36.36
CA SER A 132 10.28 -2.74 -35.58
C SER A 132 11.43 -3.70 -35.83
N CYS A 133 11.17 -5.00 -35.98
CA CYS A 133 12.17 -6.06 -36.10
C CYS A 133 11.73 -7.17 -37.06
N PRO A 134 11.86 -6.98 -38.38
CA PRO A 134 11.53 -7.99 -39.41
C PRO A 134 12.26 -9.32 -39.25
N ALA A 135 13.42 -9.35 -38.57
CA ALA A 135 14.19 -10.56 -38.32
C ALA A 135 13.38 -11.61 -37.52
N LEU A 136 12.59 -11.18 -36.55
CA LEU A 136 11.74 -12.04 -35.72
C LEU A 136 10.57 -12.67 -36.52
N ALA A 137 10.13 -12.02 -37.58
CA ALA A 137 9.07 -12.54 -38.45
C ALA A 137 9.49 -13.81 -39.25
N ARG A 138 10.79 -14.15 -39.28
CA ARG A 138 11.29 -15.37 -39.90
C ARG A 138 11.00 -16.65 -39.10
N ILE A 139 10.63 -16.51 -37.82
CA ILE A 139 10.31 -17.65 -36.98
C ILE A 139 8.91 -18.16 -37.33
N PRO A 140 8.75 -19.44 -37.74
CA PRO A 140 7.45 -19.99 -38.10
C PRO A 140 6.58 -20.22 -36.86
N ARG A 141 5.33 -19.72 -36.89
CA ARG A 141 4.38 -19.79 -35.77
C ARG A 141 4.10 -21.22 -35.30
N GLU A 142 3.77 -22.10 -36.22
CA GLU A 142 3.34 -23.49 -35.92
C GLU A 142 4.48 -24.32 -35.32
N SER A 143 5.70 -24.17 -35.81
CA SER A 143 6.85 -24.97 -35.34
C SER A 143 7.42 -24.48 -34.01
N LEU A 144 7.17 -23.21 -33.61
CA LEU A 144 7.68 -22.65 -32.38
C LEU A 144 6.95 -23.25 -31.17
N ALA A 145 5.63 -23.30 -31.18
CA ALA A 145 4.84 -23.80 -30.05
C ALA A 145 5.10 -25.30 -29.78
N GLU A 146 5.20 -26.14 -30.83
CA GLU A 146 5.39 -27.58 -30.71
C GLU A 146 6.81 -27.97 -30.22
N SER A 147 7.85 -27.20 -30.55
CA SER A 147 9.24 -27.54 -30.22
C SER A 147 9.85 -26.68 -29.12
N LEU A 148 9.08 -25.77 -28.54
CA LEU A 148 9.60 -24.75 -27.60
C LEU A 148 10.32 -25.39 -26.41
N ALA A 149 9.67 -26.32 -25.70
CA ALA A 149 10.21 -26.94 -24.49
C ALA A 149 11.50 -27.75 -24.75
N GLU A 150 11.66 -28.33 -25.95
CA GLU A 150 12.87 -29.05 -26.30
C GLU A 150 14.04 -28.11 -26.65
N ARG A 151 13.77 -26.99 -27.31
CA ARG A 151 14.77 -26.05 -27.79
C ARG A 151 15.37 -25.20 -26.66
N VAL A 152 14.67 -25.02 -25.54
CA VAL A 152 15.14 -24.21 -24.39
C VAL A 152 15.74 -25.04 -23.26
N ARG A 153 15.95 -26.35 -23.47
CA ARG A 153 16.62 -27.21 -22.48
C ARG A 153 18.05 -26.79 -22.26
N GLY A 154 18.45 -26.69 -20.99
CA GLY A 154 19.80 -26.28 -20.59
C GLY A 154 20.02 -24.78 -20.56
N SER A 155 18.98 -23.95 -20.68
CA SER A 155 19.09 -22.50 -20.51
C SER A 155 19.33 -22.11 -19.07
N VAL A 156 19.88 -20.90 -18.85
CA VAL A 156 20.04 -20.30 -17.51
C VAL A 156 18.69 -20.17 -16.78
N GLU A 157 17.60 -20.08 -17.52
CA GLU A 157 16.23 -19.95 -16.98
C GLU A 157 15.63 -21.29 -16.52
N GLU A 158 16.18 -22.42 -16.96
CA GLU A 158 15.77 -23.75 -16.50
C GLU A 158 16.30 -24.03 -15.07
N SER A 159 17.52 -23.57 -14.75
CA SER A 159 18.12 -23.74 -13.42
C SER A 159 17.51 -22.84 -12.36
N ALA A 160 16.89 -21.73 -12.74
CA ALA A 160 16.13 -20.85 -11.85
C ALA A 160 14.72 -21.42 -11.48
N ALA A 161 14.33 -22.53 -12.08
CA ALA A 161 13.09 -23.22 -11.79
C ALA A 161 13.18 -24.22 -10.61
N GLN A 162 14.34 -24.30 -9.92
CA GLN A 162 14.42 -25.01 -8.64
C GLN A 162 14.10 -24.05 -7.51
N PRO A 163 12.95 -24.18 -6.83
CA PRO A 163 12.66 -23.40 -5.65
C PRO A 163 13.60 -23.83 -4.54
N THR A 164 14.41 -22.91 -4.00
CA THR A 164 14.89 -23.01 -2.63
C THR A 164 13.68 -23.24 -1.74
N ALA A 165 13.71 -24.32 -1.02
CA ALA A 165 12.63 -24.82 -0.18
C ALA A 165 12.10 -23.75 0.77
N SER A 166 10.92 -23.22 0.45
CA SER A 166 9.96 -22.64 1.36
C SER A 166 8.59 -23.04 0.83
N SER A 167 8.13 -24.17 1.33
CA SER A 167 6.75 -24.63 1.46
C SER A 167 5.70 -24.05 0.51
N THR A 168 5.49 -24.69 -0.66
CA THR A 168 4.17 -25.01 -1.18
C THR A 168 4.35 -26.15 -2.18
N HIS A 169 3.74 -27.29 -1.92
CA HIS A 169 3.71 -28.44 -2.81
C HIS A 169 3.15 -28.05 -4.18
N PRO A 170 3.76 -28.51 -5.31
CA PRO A 170 3.02 -28.61 -6.55
C PRO A 170 1.93 -29.67 -6.33
N PRO A 171 0.67 -29.42 -6.75
CA PRO A 171 -0.33 -30.47 -6.69
C PRO A 171 0.13 -31.62 -7.59
N PRO A 172 0.11 -32.86 -7.11
CA PRO A 172 0.36 -34.02 -7.97
C PRO A 172 -0.74 -34.06 -9.03
N ALA A 173 -0.37 -34.35 -10.26
CA ALA A 173 -1.32 -34.51 -11.40
C ALA A 173 -2.36 -35.63 -11.20
N THR A 174 -2.43 -36.23 -10.00
CA THR A 174 -3.35 -37.30 -9.55
C THR A 174 -4.06 -36.95 -8.24
N GLY A 175 -4.07 -35.70 -7.79
CA GLY A 175 -4.78 -35.29 -6.58
C GLY A 175 -6.27 -35.06 -6.80
N SER A 176 -7.08 -35.29 -5.76
CA SER A 176 -8.51 -35.00 -5.75
C SER A 176 -8.79 -33.53 -6.05
N ALA A 177 -9.98 -33.17 -6.58
CA ALA A 177 -10.33 -31.76 -6.81
C ALA A 177 -10.29 -30.96 -5.50
N LEU A 178 -10.57 -31.60 -4.37
CA LEU A 178 -10.48 -31.02 -3.04
C LEU A 178 -9.03 -30.63 -2.71
N ASP A 179 -8.04 -31.47 -3.03
CA ASP A 179 -6.63 -31.16 -2.77
C ASP A 179 -6.05 -30.11 -3.72
N ARG A 180 -6.59 -30.04 -4.93
CA ARG A 180 -6.14 -29.07 -5.95
C ARG A 180 -6.64 -27.65 -5.72
N PHE A 181 -7.86 -27.49 -5.19
CA PHE A 181 -8.55 -26.20 -5.10
C PHE A 181 -8.80 -25.75 -3.66
N THR A 182 -8.29 -26.48 -2.66
CA THR A 182 -8.42 -26.06 -1.26
C THR A 182 -7.14 -26.28 -0.48
N ALA A 183 -6.89 -25.41 0.54
CA ALA A 183 -5.84 -25.59 1.54
C ALA A 183 -6.41 -26.22 2.82
N ASP A 184 -5.73 -27.20 3.42
CA ASP A 184 -6.16 -27.85 4.65
C ASP A 184 -5.66 -27.13 5.89
N LEU A 185 -6.46 -26.20 6.44
CA LEU A 185 -6.12 -25.43 7.63
C LEU A 185 -5.93 -26.32 8.87
N THR A 186 -6.63 -27.44 8.97
CA THR A 186 -6.49 -28.37 10.12
C THR A 186 -5.17 -29.12 10.06
N ALA A 187 -4.73 -29.52 8.87
CA ALA A 187 -3.42 -30.12 8.67
C ALA A 187 -2.28 -29.12 8.93
N ASP A 188 -2.46 -27.87 8.49
CA ASP A 188 -1.51 -26.78 8.74
C ASP A 188 -1.40 -26.46 10.25
N ALA A 189 -2.53 -26.43 10.97
CA ALA A 189 -2.55 -26.28 12.41
C ALA A 189 -1.81 -27.42 13.14
N ARG A 190 -2.02 -28.68 12.73
CA ARG A 190 -1.33 -29.84 13.30
C ARG A 190 0.18 -29.81 13.03
N ALA A 191 0.58 -29.27 11.90
CA ALA A 191 1.98 -29.13 11.51
C ALA A 191 2.66 -27.87 12.10
N GLY A 192 1.93 -27.06 12.89
CA GLY A 192 2.44 -25.81 13.47
C GLY A 192 2.75 -24.70 12.46
N ARG A 193 2.09 -24.73 11.30
CA ARG A 193 2.28 -23.72 10.23
C ARG A 193 1.34 -22.52 10.35
N ILE A 194 0.38 -22.57 11.26
CA ILE A 194 -0.52 -21.45 11.55
C ILE A 194 0.01 -20.63 12.71
N ASP A 195 -0.03 -19.32 12.57
CA ASP A 195 0.39 -18.38 13.61
C ASP A 195 -0.48 -18.47 14.88
N PRO A 196 0.10 -18.30 16.08
CA PRO A 196 -0.66 -18.31 17.31
C PRO A 196 -1.72 -17.20 17.32
N ILE A 197 -2.99 -17.57 17.38
CA ILE A 197 -4.10 -16.63 17.36
C ILE A 197 -4.52 -16.30 18.79
N ARG A 198 -4.53 -15.02 19.14
CA ARG A 198 -4.95 -14.49 20.42
C ARG A 198 -6.09 -13.48 20.25
N GLY A 199 -6.90 -13.30 21.28
CA GLY A 199 -7.90 -12.23 21.33
C GLY A 199 -9.14 -12.41 20.45
N ARG A 200 -9.37 -13.62 19.89
CA ARG A 200 -10.56 -13.96 19.08
C ARG A 200 -11.38 -15.12 19.67
N ASP A 201 -11.24 -15.37 20.98
CA ASP A 201 -11.86 -16.49 21.66
C ASP A 201 -13.38 -16.44 21.63
N LEU A 202 -13.98 -15.26 21.68
CA LEU A 202 -15.45 -15.09 21.65
C LEU A 202 -16.00 -15.48 20.28
N GLU A 203 -15.42 -14.96 19.22
CA GLU A 203 -15.84 -15.24 17.84
C GLU A 203 -15.64 -16.73 17.50
N ILE A 204 -14.51 -17.32 17.91
CA ILE A 204 -14.24 -18.75 17.72
C ILE A 204 -15.28 -19.60 18.45
N ARG A 205 -15.64 -19.27 19.71
CA ARG A 205 -16.71 -19.96 20.46
C ARG A 205 -18.06 -19.81 19.77
N GLN A 206 -18.40 -18.64 19.24
CA GLN A 206 -19.63 -18.44 18.46
C GLN A 206 -19.65 -19.30 17.19
N VAL A 207 -18.52 -19.41 16.47
CA VAL A 207 -18.38 -20.30 15.32
C VAL A 207 -18.65 -21.76 15.72
N ILE A 208 -18.04 -22.23 16.82
CA ILE A 208 -18.24 -23.59 17.34
C ILE A 208 -19.71 -23.82 17.71
N ASP A 209 -20.33 -22.87 18.43
CA ASP A 209 -21.74 -22.94 18.81
C ASP A 209 -22.66 -23.06 17.58
N ILE A 210 -22.43 -22.22 16.56
CA ILE A 210 -23.23 -22.24 15.35
C ILE A 210 -23.06 -23.56 14.60
N LEU A 211 -21.83 -24.07 14.45
CA LEU A 211 -21.54 -25.33 13.75
C LEU A 211 -22.14 -26.55 14.42
N THR A 212 -22.42 -26.50 15.73
CA THR A 212 -23.07 -27.60 16.47
C THR A 212 -24.59 -27.60 16.37
N ARG A 213 -25.21 -26.55 15.85
CA ARG A 213 -26.66 -26.43 15.72
C ARG A 213 -27.21 -27.39 14.64
N ARG A 214 -28.46 -27.77 14.81
CA ARG A 214 -29.18 -28.59 13.83
C ARG A 214 -29.62 -27.80 12.60
N ARG A 215 -29.88 -26.50 12.75
CA ARG A 215 -30.32 -25.59 11.66
C ARG A 215 -29.55 -24.27 11.79
N GLN A 216 -29.38 -23.56 10.66
CA GLN A 216 -28.56 -22.35 10.59
C GLN A 216 -27.16 -22.60 11.16
N ASN A 217 -26.56 -23.69 10.71
CA ASN A 217 -25.28 -24.19 11.18
C ASN A 217 -24.09 -23.76 10.31
N ASN A 218 -24.25 -22.74 9.47
CA ASN A 218 -23.17 -22.14 8.69
C ASN A 218 -22.90 -20.74 9.24
N PRO A 219 -21.77 -20.49 9.92
CA PRO A 219 -21.40 -19.13 10.34
C PRO A 219 -20.97 -18.30 9.13
N ILE A 220 -21.34 -17.02 9.13
CA ILE A 220 -20.80 -16.01 8.25
C ILE A 220 -20.12 -14.93 9.09
N LEU A 221 -18.79 -14.79 8.89
CA LEU A 221 -17.96 -13.80 9.55
C LEU A 221 -18.09 -12.47 8.80
N VAL A 222 -18.59 -11.45 9.45
CA VAL A 222 -18.80 -10.13 8.83
C VAL A 222 -18.04 -9.07 9.60
N GLY A 223 -17.21 -8.32 8.90
CA GLY A 223 -16.39 -7.24 9.48
C GLY A 223 -15.56 -6.56 8.39
N ASP A 224 -14.96 -5.42 8.72
CA ASP A 224 -14.13 -4.66 7.78
C ASP A 224 -12.92 -5.48 7.30
N ALA A 225 -12.29 -5.05 6.21
CA ALA A 225 -11.03 -5.65 5.75
C ALA A 225 -9.94 -5.44 6.81
N GLY A 226 -9.12 -6.46 7.07
CA GLY A 226 -7.99 -6.38 8.02
C GLY A 226 -8.33 -6.57 9.50
N VAL A 227 -9.62 -6.82 9.87
CA VAL A 227 -9.99 -7.10 11.27
C VAL A 227 -9.65 -8.52 11.75
N GLY A 228 -9.15 -9.41 10.88
CA GLY A 228 -8.77 -10.77 11.24
C GLY A 228 -9.89 -11.82 11.14
N LYS A 229 -10.78 -11.73 10.13
CA LYS A 229 -11.81 -12.74 9.86
C LYS A 229 -11.22 -14.12 9.58
N THR A 230 -10.18 -14.18 8.78
CA THR A 230 -9.45 -15.43 8.45
C THR A 230 -8.80 -16.04 9.69
N ALA A 231 -8.22 -15.20 10.56
CA ALA A 231 -7.64 -15.62 11.84
C ALA A 231 -8.65 -16.34 12.76
N VAL A 232 -9.94 -15.94 12.74
CA VAL A 232 -10.98 -16.66 13.51
C VAL A 232 -11.12 -18.10 13.03
N VAL A 233 -11.06 -18.34 11.71
CA VAL A 233 -11.15 -19.69 11.13
C VAL A 233 -9.90 -20.52 11.38
N GLU A 234 -8.73 -19.91 11.27
CA GLU A 234 -7.45 -20.51 11.61
C GLU A 234 -7.40 -20.88 13.10
N GLY A 235 -7.86 -19.99 14.00
CA GLY A 235 -7.99 -20.28 15.44
C GLY A 235 -8.98 -21.43 15.71
N PHE A 236 -10.05 -21.53 14.96
CA PHE A 236 -10.95 -22.69 15.03
C PHE A 236 -10.24 -23.97 14.59
N ALA A 237 -9.46 -23.94 13.51
CA ALA A 237 -8.67 -25.09 13.04
C ALA A 237 -7.61 -25.50 14.09
N MET A 238 -6.98 -24.55 14.76
CA MET A 238 -6.04 -24.81 15.88
C MET A 238 -6.73 -25.49 17.07
N ARG A 239 -7.95 -25.09 17.43
CA ARG A 239 -8.71 -25.76 18.49
C ARG A 239 -9.15 -27.17 18.11
N ILE A 240 -9.43 -27.43 16.83
CA ILE A 240 -9.66 -28.78 16.33
C ILE A 240 -8.37 -29.61 16.48
N ALA A 241 -7.23 -29.07 16.06
CA ALA A 241 -5.93 -29.74 16.12
C ALA A 241 -5.50 -30.09 17.55
N SER A 242 -5.77 -29.19 18.53
CA SER A 242 -5.51 -29.41 19.95
C SER A 242 -6.59 -30.27 20.66
N GLY A 243 -7.71 -30.57 20.00
CA GLY A 243 -8.81 -31.32 20.60
C GLY A 243 -9.74 -30.49 21.51
N ASP A 244 -9.56 -29.15 21.56
CA ASP A 244 -10.35 -28.21 22.37
C ASP A 244 -11.67 -27.80 21.66
N VAL A 245 -12.39 -28.82 21.23
CA VAL A 245 -13.70 -28.69 20.58
C VAL A 245 -14.62 -29.83 21.01
N PRO A 246 -15.96 -29.67 20.91
CA PRO A 246 -16.89 -30.75 21.13
C PRO A 246 -16.57 -32.00 20.31
N THR A 247 -16.90 -33.18 20.84
CA THR A 247 -16.62 -34.47 20.18
C THR A 247 -17.13 -34.56 18.75
N SER A 248 -18.24 -33.88 18.44
CA SER A 248 -18.82 -33.82 17.10
C SER A 248 -17.99 -33.05 16.07
N LEU A 249 -16.96 -32.29 16.50
CA LEU A 249 -16.10 -31.46 15.65
C LEU A 249 -14.63 -31.92 15.65
N ARG A 250 -14.22 -32.91 16.45
CA ARG A 250 -12.82 -33.33 16.60
C ARG A 250 -12.19 -33.92 15.33
N ASP A 251 -13.00 -34.66 14.57
CA ASP A 251 -12.51 -35.37 13.37
C ASP A 251 -12.81 -34.63 12.07
N ILE A 252 -13.13 -33.33 12.16
CA ILE A 252 -13.47 -32.51 10.99
C ILE A 252 -12.20 -31.90 10.42
N ALA A 253 -12.12 -31.87 9.08
CA ALA A 253 -11.14 -31.08 8.35
C ALA A 253 -11.74 -29.73 7.96
N VAL A 254 -11.05 -28.63 8.24
CA VAL A 254 -11.39 -27.29 7.74
C VAL A 254 -10.55 -27.01 6.50
N ARG A 255 -11.22 -26.85 5.36
CA ARG A 255 -10.58 -26.61 4.08
C ARG A 255 -10.92 -25.23 3.54
N ALA A 256 -9.92 -24.38 3.31
CA ALA A 256 -10.07 -23.07 2.71
C ALA A 256 -10.12 -23.18 1.18
N LEU A 257 -11.20 -22.68 0.58
CA LEU A 257 -11.41 -22.69 -0.87
C LEU A 257 -10.57 -21.60 -1.54
N ASP A 258 -9.70 -21.97 -2.46
CA ASP A 258 -8.92 -21.01 -3.24
C ASP A 258 -9.69 -20.61 -4.51
N LEU A 259 -10.28 -19.41 -4.47
CA LEU A 259 -11.04 -18.87 -5.60
C LEU A 259 -10.15 -18.50 -6.78
N GLY A 260 -8.88 -18.14 -6.51
CA GLY A 260 -7.91 -17.84 -7.55
C GLY A 260 -7.57 -19.06 -8.40
N LEU A 261 -7.32 -20.20 -7.74
CA LEU A 261 -7.07 -21.49 -8.43
C LEU A 261 -8.28 -22.00 -9.18
N LEU A 262 -9.48 -21.79 -8.65
CA LEU A 262 -10.72 -22.15 -9.35
C LEU A 262 -10.93 -21.34 -10.63
N GLN A 263 -10.53 -20.06 -10.63
CA GLN A 263 -10.67 -19.14 -11.77
C GLN A 263 -9.49 -19.20 -12.74
N ALA A 264 -8.31 -19.61 -12.27
CA ALA A 264 -7.11 -19.67 -13.08
C ALA A 264 -7.28 -20.65 -14.25
N GLY A 265 -7.11 -20.16 -15.48
CA GLY A 265 -7.24 -20.97 -16.70
C GLY A 265 -8.68 -21.37 -17.08
N ALA A 266 -9.71 -20.90 -16.38
CA ALA A 266 -11.11 -21.13 -16.77
C ALA A 266 -11.53 -20.18 -17.92
N GLY A 267 -10.87 -20.30 -19.08
CA GLY A 267 -11.18 -19.50 -20.27
C GLY A 267 -12.47 -19.89 -20.97
N VAL A 268 -12.99 -21.09 -20.70
CA VAL A 268 -14.23 -21.62 -21.31
C VAL A 268 -15.36 -21.48 -20.29
N LYS A 269 -16.48 -20.94 -20.77
CA LYS A 269 -17.71 -20.79 -19.98
C LYS A 269 -18.14 -22.17 -19.42
N GLY A 270 -18.21 -22.29 -18.09
CA GLY A 270 -18.62 -23.52 -17.39
C GLY A 270 -17.48 -24.28 -16.69
N GLU A 271 -16.22 -24.07 -17.01
CA GLU A 271 -15.10 -24.79 -16.38
C GLU A 271 -14.96 -24.49 -14.91
N PHE A 272 -15.08 -23.22 -14.52
CA PHE A 272 -15.12 -22.78 -13.11
C PHE A 272 -16.26 -23.50 -12.33
N GLU A 273 -17.44 -23.58 -12.96
CA GLU A 273 -18.60 -24.24 -12.37
C GLU A 273 -18.38 -25.74 -12.21
N GLU A 274 -17.73 -26.38 -13.17
CA GLU A 274 -17.43 -27.81 -13.13
C GLU A 274 -16.40 -28.14 -12.06
N ARG A 275 -15.36 -27.29 -11.91
CA ARG A 275 -14.38 -27.39 -10.83
C ARG A 275 -15.05 -27.24 -9.45
N LEU A 276 -15.90 -26.23 -9.27
CA LEU A 276 -16.65 -26.04 -8.04
C LEU A 276 -17.60 -27.18 -7.73
N LYS A 277 -18.30 -27.72 -8.75
CA LYS A 277 -19.14 -28.94 -8.63
C LYS A 277 -18.33 -30.15 -8.18
N SER A 278 -17.14 -30.34 -8.74
CA SER A 278 -16.24 -31.44 -8.37
C SER A 278 -15.79 -31.32 -6.91
N VAL A 279 -15.39 -30.12 -6.45
CA VAL A 279 -15.04 -29.86 -5.02
C VAL A 279 -16.25 -30.19 -4.13
N ILE A 280 -17.45 -29.69 -4.44
CA ILE A 280 -18.67 -29.99 -3.67
C ILE A 280 -18.99 -31.48 -3.63
N ALA A 281 -18.83 -32.19 -4.74
CA ALA A 281 -19.07 -33.62 -4.82
C ALA A 281 -18.08 -34.41 -3.94
N GLU A 282 -16.80 -34.05 -3.97
CA GLU A 282 -15.78 -34.71 -3.15
C GLU A 282 -15.93 -34.38 -1.65
N VAL A 283 -16.29 -33.15 -1.27
CA VAL A 283 -16.63 -32.83 0.12
C VAL A 283 -17.74 -33.73 0.66
N LYS A 284 -18.75 -34.04 -0.16
CA LYS A 284 -19.87 -34.93 0.21
C LYS A 284 -19.46 -36.38 0.33
N GLN A 285 -18.51 -36.84 -0.48
CA GLN A 285 -18.04 -38.23 -0.54
C GLN A 285 -16.84 -38.49 0.39
N SER A 286 -16.29 -37.42 0.99
CA SER A 286 -15.13 -37.52 1.88
C SER A 286 -15.43 -38.43 3.08
N PRO A 287 -14.57 -39.41 3.39
CA PRO A 287 -14.71 -40.26 4.57
C PRO A 287 -14.56 -39.47 5.88
N GLN A 288 -13.79 -38.36 5.84
CA GLN A 288 -13.66 -37.42 6.94
C GLN A 288 -14.62 -36.24 6.70
N PRO A 289 -15.44 -35.85 7.67
CA PRO A 289 -16.30 -34.68 7.50
C PRO A 289 -15.48 -33.42 7.23
N VAL A 290 -15.89 -32.63 6.23
CA VAL A 290 -15.21 -31.42 5.79
C VAL A 290 -16.08 -30.20 6.04
N ILE A 291 -15.50 -29.13 6.59
CA ILE A 291 -16.07 -27.78 6.62
C ILE A 291 -15.30 -26.94 5.58
N LEU A 292 -16.04 -26.38 4.63
CA LEU A 292 -15.46 -25.53 3.59
C LEU A 292 -15.42 -24.09 4.07
N PHE A 293 -14.24 -23.49 4.15
CA PHE A 293 -14.09 -22.06 4.39
C PHE A 293 -14.05 -21.31 3.07
N ILE A 294 -14.87 -20.29 2.94
CA ILE A 294 -14.96 -19.43 1.75
C ILE A 294 -14.68 -18.00 2.18
N ASP A 295 -13.47 -17.55 1.92
CA ASP A 295 -13.14 -16.13 2.09
C ASP A 295 -13.68 -15.31 0.91
N GLU A 296 -13.99 -14.04 1.15
CA GLU A 296 -14.64 -13.17 0.17
C GLU A 296 -15.87 -13.81 -0.51
N ALA A 297 -16.73 -14.48 0.29
CA ALA A 297 -17.86 -15.29 -0.21
C ALA A 297 -18.82 -14.51 -1.13
N HIS A 298 -18.80 -13.18 -1.07
CA HIS A 298 -19.54 -12.30 -1.96
C HIS A 298 -19.14 -12.46 -3.43
N THR A 299 -17.90 -12.84 -3.72
CA THR A 299 -17.41 -13.06 -5.09
C THR A 299 -18.12 -14.23 -5.76
N LEU A 300 -18.46 -15.28 -4.99
CA LEU A 300 -19.23 -16.43 -5.48
C LEU A 300 -20.73 -16.15 -5.64
N ILE A 301 -21.26 -15.20 -4.85
CA ILE A 301 -22.70 -14.95 -4.75
C ILE A 301 -23.11 -13.72 -5.59
N GLY A 302 -22.22 -12.74 -5.73
CA GLY A 302 -22.49 -11.45 -6.38
C GLY A 302 -22.20 -11.40 -7.88
N ALA A 303 -21.59 -12.40 -8.43
CA ALA A 303 -21.12 -12.45 -9.83
C ALA A 303 -22.22 -12.45 -10.92
N GLY A 304 -23.49 -12.37 -10.53
CA GLY A 304 -24.64 -12.45 -11.46
C GLY A 304 -24.86 -11.27 -12.41
N ASN A 305 -24.06 -10.19 -12.35
CA ASN A 305 -24.23 -8.99 -13.20
C ASN A 305 -23.18 -8.85 -14.31
N GLN A 306 -22.17 -9.70 -14.38
CA GLN A 306 -21.26 -9.77 -15.53
C GLN A 306 -21.49 -11.06 -16.29
N ALA A 307 -21.64 -10.96 -17.60
CA ALA A 307 -21.89 -12.10 -18.48
C ALA A 307 -20.77 -13.16 -18.34
N GLY A 308 -21.07 -14.24 -17.63
CA GLY A 308 -20.16 -15.38 -17.43
C GLY A 308 -19.96 -15.88 -16.00
N GLN A 309 -20.34 -15.13 -14.95
CA GLN A 309 -20.11 -15.50 -13.54
C GLN A 309 -21.38 -15.79 -12.72
N GLY A 310 -22.57 -15.84 -13.36
CA GLY A 310 -23.87 -15.91 -12.68
C GLY A 310 -24.24 -17.22 -12.00
N ASP A 311 -23.51 -18.32 -12.20
CA ASP A 311 -23.99 -19.66 -11.84
C ASP A 311 -23.38 -20.27 -10.57
N ALA A 312 -22.30 -19.73 -10.01
CA ALA A 312 -21.68 -20.26 -8.78
C ALA A 312 -22.64 -20.22 -7.58
N ALA A 313 -23.38 -19.12 -7.42
CA ALA A 313 -24.41 -19.02 -6.38
C ALA A 313 -25.51 -20.08 -6.53
N ASN A 314 -25.91 -20.38 -7.76
CA ASN A 314 -26.94 -21.38 -8.05
C ASN A 314 -26.47 -22.80 -7.76
N LEU A 315 -25.16 -23.06 -7.74
CA LEU A 315 -24.58 -24.34 -7.37
C LEU A 315 -24.49 -24.53 -5.84
N LEU A 316 -24.08 -23.45 -5.13
CA LEU A 316 -23.94 -23.49 -3.67
C LEU A 316 -25.30 -23.49 -2.96
N LYS A 317 -26.26 -22.68 -3.40
CA LYS A 317 -27.59 -22.57 -2.78
C LYS A 317 -28.31 -23.90 -2.57
N PRO A 318 -28.39 -24.84 -3.55
CA PRO A 318 -29.01 -26.15 -3.34
C PRO A 318 -28.25 -27.04 -2.36
N ALA A 319 -26.91 -27.01 -2.36
CA ALA A 319 -26.08 -27.80 -1.45
C ALA A 319 -26.21 -27.30 0.00
N LEU A 320 -26.20 -26.00 0.21
CA LEU A 320 -26.46 -25.37 1.51
C LEU A 320 -27.91 -25.59 1.96
N ALA A 321 -28.87 -25.57 1.02
CA ALA A 321 -30.28 -25.74 1.33
C ALA A 321 -30.59 -27.15 1.85
N ARG A 322 -29.94 -28.16 1.32
CA ARG A 322 -30.12 -29.57 1.74
C ARG A 322 -29.33 -29.89 3.03
N GLY A 323 -28.39 -29.05 3.44
CA GLY A 323 -27.48 -29.33 4.56
C GLY A 323 -26.34 -30.29 4.20
N ASP A 324 -26.13 -30.51 2.91
CA ASP A 324 -25.11 -31.43 2.37
C ASP A 324 -23.68 -30.82 2.47
N LEU A 325 -23.60 -29.52 2.65
CA LEU A 325 -22.35 -28.76 2.74
C LEU A 325 -22.35 -27.92 4.02
N ARG A 326 -21.36 -28.11 4.89
CA ARG A 326 -21.07 -27.23 6.01
C ARG A 326 -20.04 -26.19 5.55
N THR A 327 -20.35 -24.93 5.81
CA THR A 327 -19.53 -23.83 5.29
C THR A 327 -19.34 -22.75 6.33
N ILE A 328 -18.13 -22.21 6.42
CA ILE A 328 -17.81 -20.95 7.08
C ILE A 328 -17.58 -19.93 5.96
N ALA A 329 -18.29 -18.83 5.98
CA ALA A 329 -18.12 -17.74 5.00
C ALA A 329 -17.51 -16.51 5.67
N ALA A 330 -16.74 -15.73 4.92
CA ALA A 330 -16.26 -14.41 5.37
C ALA A 330 -16.58 -13.35 4.31
N THR A 331 -16.94 -12.15 4.74
CA THR A 331 -17.26 -11.01 3.87
C THR A 331 -17.20 -9.68 4.64
N THR A 332 -17.29 -8.56 3.94
CA THR A 332 -17.42 -7.23 4.57
C THR A 332 -18.88 -6.87 4.84
N TRP A 333 -19.12 -5.82 5.66
CA TRP A 333 -20.48 -5.34 5.97
C TRP A 333 -21.22 -4.84 4.73
N SER A 334 -20.57 -4.11 3.85
CA SER A 334 -21.16 -3.57 2.61
C SER A 334 -21.62 -4.70 1.68
N GLU A 335 -20.79 -5.71 1.54
CA GLU A 335 -21.03 -6.88 0.68
C GLU A 335 -22.08 -7.81 1.30
N TYR A 336 -22.05 -8.01 2.62
CA TYR A 336 -23.10 -8.76 3.32
C TYR A 336 -24.49 -8.16 3.07
N LYS A 337 -24.64 -6.84 3.25
CA LYS A 337 -25.90 -6.14 2.98
C LYS A 337 -26.33 -6.24 1.52
N LYS A 338 -25.39 -6.16 0.61
CA LYS A 338 -25.66 -6.16 -0.84
C LYS A 338 -26.06 -7.53 -1.37
N TYR A 339 -25.39 -8.60 -0.92
CA TYR A 339 -25.48 -9.93 -1.54
C TYR A 339 -26.14 -11.01 -0.66
N PHE A 340 -25.98 -10.94 0.68
CA PHE A 340 -26.51 -11.95 1.59
C PHE A 340 -27.84 -11.56 2.22
N GLU A 341 -27.93 -10.35 2.77
CA GLU A 341 -29.12 -9.90 3.52
C GLU A 341 -30.38 -9.85 2.64
N LYS A 342 -30.20 -9.53 1.36
CA LYS A 342 -31.30 -9.44 0.39
C LYS A 342 -31.78 -10.81 -0.13
N ASP A 343 -31.03 -11.89 0.10
CA ASP A 343 -31.36 -13.23 -0.35
C ASP A 343 -31.95 -14.07 0.79
N PRO A 344 -33.29 -14.32 0.81
CA PRO A 344 -33.93 -15.09 1.89
C PRO A 344 -33.44 -16.54 1.99
N ALA A 345 -32.91 -17.12 0.90
CA ALA A 345 -32.39 -18.48 0.91
C ALA A 345 -31.06 -18.58 1.66
N LEU A 346 -30.22 -17.57 1.54
CA LEU A 346 -28.93 -17.48 2.23
C LEU A 346 -29.13 -17.05 3.69
N THR A 347 -29.95 -16.03 3.97
CA THR A 347 -30.21 -15.52 5.32
C THR A 347 -30.75 -16.60 6.26
N ARG A 348 -31.53 -17.55 5.74
CA ARG A 348 -32.05 -18.68 6.52
C ARG A 348 -31.03 -19.79 6.78
N ARG A 349 -29.85 -19.73 6.17
CA ARG A 349 -28.83 -20.80 6.25
C ARG A 349 -27.56 -20.34 6.95
N PHE A 350 -27.24 -19.05 6.83
CA PHE A 350 -26.10 -18.47 7.50
C PHE A 350 -26.51 -17.76 8.81
N GLN A 351 -25.68 -17.93 9.81
CA GLN A 351 -25.77 -17.20 11.07
C GLN A 351 -24.64 -16.20 11.15
N LEU A 352 -24.99 -14.95 11.36
CA LEU A 352 -24.03 -13.85 11.44
C LEU A 352 -23.14 -13.98 12.69
N VAL A 353 -21.83 -13.85 12.50
CA VAL A 353 -20.80 -13.62 13.50
C VAL A 353 -20.13 -12.30 13.18
N LYS A 354 -20.25 -11.33 14.06
CA LYS A 354 -19.66 -10.01 13.89
C LYS A 354 -18.20 -10.05 14.34
N VAL A 355 -17.28 -9.66 13.45
CA VAL A 355 -15.86 -9.52 13.75
C VAL A 355 -15.51 -8.04 13.72
N GLU A 356 -15.41 -7.45 14.90
CA GLU A 356 -15.11 -6.03 15.04
C GLU A 356 -13.60 -5.76 15.06
N GLU A 357 -13.23 -4.51 14.77
CA GLU A 357 -11.86 -4.04 15.00
C GLU A 357 -11.53 -4.17 16.48
N PRO A 358 -10.42 -4.83 16.86
CA PRO A 358 -10.01 -4.94 18.26
C PRO A 358 -9.62 -3.56 18.81
N ASP A 359 -9.80 -3.36 20.11
CA ASP A 359 -9.22 -2.23 20.81
C ASP A 359 -7.68 -2.33 20.87
N GLU A 360 -7.01 -1.27 21.32
CA GLU A 360 -5.55 -1.24 21.40
C GLU A 360 -4.97 -2.34 22.30
N ALA A 361 -5.64 -2.66 23.42
CA ALA A 361 -5.18 -3.67 24.35
C ALA A 361 -5.26 -5.07 23.74
N ALA A 362 -6.38 -5.42 23.11
CA ALA A 362 -6.54 -6.69 22.41
C ALA A 362 -5.59 -6.79 21.19
N ALA A 363 -5.41 -5.70 20.44
CA ALA A 363 -4.46 -5.66 19.32
C ALA A 363 -3.02 -5.89 19.78
N LEU A 364 -2.64 -5.33 20.94
CA LEU A 364 -1.33 -5.54 21.54
C LEU A 364 -1.08 -7.02 21.88
N ASP A 365 -2.07 -7.69 22.48
CA ASP A 365 -1.98 -9.12 22.80
C ASP A 365 -1.90 -9.97 21.52
N MET A 366 -2.61 -9.58 20.47
CA MET A 366 -2.52 -10.22 19.15
C MET A 366 -1.11 -10.09 18.57
N LEU A 367 -0.54 -8.88 18.55
CA LEU A 367 0.79 -8.64 18.01
C LEU A 367 1.89 -9.37 18.80
N ARG A 368 1.78 -9.42 20.13
CA ARG A 368 2.70 -10.22 20.97
C ARG A 368 2.66 -11.71 20.64
N GLY A 369 1.53 -12.20 20.11
CA GLY A 369 1.43 -13.56 19.59
C GLY A 369 2.21 -13.80 18.30
N VAL A 370 2.25 -12.80 17.42
CA VAL A 370 2.87 -12.88 16.08
C VAL A 370 4.34 -12.46 16.11
N ALA A 371 4.76 -11.60 17.05
CA ALA A 371 6.10 -11.04 17.10
C ALA A 371 7.22 -12.12 17.08
N PRO A 372 7.14 -13.26 17.81
CA PRO A 372 8.21 -14.27 17.77
C PRO A 372 8.43 -14.89 16.38
N GLN A 373 7.39 -14.97 15.56
CA GLN A 373 7.52 -15.51 14.21
C GLN A 373 8.13 -14.50 13.26
N LEU A 374 7.78 -13.21 13.41
CA LEU A 374 8.43 -12.13 12.68
C LEU A 374 9.93 -12.05 13.07
N GLU A 375 10.27 -12.24 14.36
CA GLU A 375 11.66 -12.36 14.80
C GLU A 375 12.40 -13.51 14.11
N GLN A 376 11.78 -14.68 14.06
CA GLN A 376 12.35 -15.84 13.41
C GLN A 376 12.51 -15.63 11.89
N HIS A 377 11.51 -15.00 11.25
CA HIS A 377 11.51 -14.75 9.80
C HIS A 377 12.60 -13.76 9.39
N HIS A 378 12.70 -12.63 10.09
CA HIS A 378 13.66 -11.58 9.75
C HIS A 378 15.02 -11.76 10.42
N GLY A 379 15.14 -12.66 11.41
CA GLY A 379 16.35 -12.87 12.18
C GLY A 379 16.75 -11.67 13.04
N VAL A 380 15.80 -10.84 13.43
CA VAL A 380 15.98 -9.59 14.19
C VAL A 380 15.12 -9.60 15.44
N PRO A 381 15.68 -9.33 16.65
CA PRO A 381 14.86 -9.19 17.86
C PRO A 381 13.85 -8.06 17.74
N ILE A 382 12.64 -8.29 18.21
CA ILE A 382 11.56 -7.29 18.25
C ILE A 382 11.29 -6.92 19.70
N LEU A 383 11.54 -5.68 20.07
CA LEU A 383 11.34 -5.22 21.43
C LEU A 383 9.85 -4.94 21.71
N ASP A 384 9.44 -5.07 22.98
CA ASP A 384 8.03 -4.82 23.38
C ASP A 384 7.61 -3.36 23.13
N ASP A 385 8.54 -2.41 23.18
CA ASP A 385 8.29 -1.00 22.83
C ASP A 385 7.97 -0.82 21.34
N ALA A 386 8.57 -1.65 20.45
CA ALA A 386 8.20 -1.68 19.02
C ALA A 386 6.78 -2.21 18.83
N VAL A 387 6.41 -3.28 19.54
CA VAL A 387 5.06 -3.85 19.48
C VAL A 387 4.02 -2.83 19.95
N HIS A 388 4.26 -2.18 21.10
CA HIS A 388 3.42 -1.09 21.60
C HIS A 388 3.31 0.06 20.59
N SER A 389 4.44 0.52 20.08
CA SER A 389 4.49 1.61 19.10
C SER A 389 3.78 1.25 17.80
N ALA A 390 3.89 -0.01 17.33
CA ALA A 390 3.21 -0.46 16.12
C ALA A 390 1.68 -0.37 16.27
N VAL A 391 1.13 -0.75 17.41
CA VAL A 391 -0.32 -0.62 17.68
C VAL A 391 -0.72 0.85 17.78
N GLN A 392 -0.11 1.60 18.69
CA GLN A 392 -0.49 2.98 18.97
C GLN A 392 -0.32 3.91 17.76
N LEU A 393 0.84 3.84 17.10
CA LEU A 393 1.13 4.72 15.98
C LEU A 393 0.32 4.34 14.73
N SER A 394 0.11 3.05 14.46
CA SER A 394 -0.74 2.64 13.35
C SER A 394 -2.21 2.99 13.61
N HIS A 395 -2.71 2.79 14.82
CA HIS A 395 -4.07 3.19 15.19
C HIS A 395 -4.27 4.70 14.99
N ARG A 396 -3.30 5.49 15.39
CA ARG A 396 -3.35 6.95 15.34
C ARG A 396 -3.16 7.53 13.94
N TYR A 397 -2.18 7.03 13.19
CA TYR A 397 -1.74 7.66 11.92
C TYR A 397 -2.24 6.96 10.67
N LEU A 398 -2.71 5.70 10.76
CA LEU A 398 -3.21 4.93 9.62
C LEU A 398 -4.72 4.66 9.77
N SER A 399 -5.53 5.67 9.45
CA SER A 399 -6.99 5.63 9.61
C SER A 399 -7.70 4.75 8.57
N GLU A 400 -7.11 4.53 7.38
CA GLU A 400 -7.73 3.77 6.29
C GLU A 400 -7.75 2.27 6.50
N ARG A 401 -6.86 1.74 7.33
CA ARG A 401 -6.72 0.31 7.62
C ARG A 401 -7.18 0.02 9.04
N ARG A 402 -7.55 -1.24 9.30
CA ARG A 402 -8.03 -1.70 10.60
C ARG A 402 -6.95 -2.46 11.38
N LEU A 403 -7.03 -2.40 12.70
CA LEU A 403 -6.29 -3.30 13.58
C LEU A 403 -6.84 -4.74 13.46
N PRO A 404 -6.01 -5.79 13.60
CA PRO A 404 -4.57 -5.75 13.86
C PRO A 404 -3.71 -5.63 12.59
N ASP A 405 -4.26 -5.81 11.39
CA ASP A 405 -3.54 -5.91 10.11
C ASP A 405 -2.56 -4.76 9.88
N LYS A 406 -3.00 -3.51 10.11
CA LYS A 406 -2.13 -2.33 9.95
C LYS A 406 -0.92 -2.35 10.89
N ALA A 407 -1.09 -2.80 12.12
CA ALA A 407 -0.02 -2.85 13.10
C ALA A 407 0.96 -4.00 12.80
N ILE A 408 0.45 -5.16 12.36
CA ILE A 408 1.28 -6.28 11.88
C ILE A 408 2.11 -5.83 10.67
N SER A 409 1.49 -5.19 9.68
CA SER A 409 2.19 -4.71 8.48
C SER A 409 3.28 -3.68 8.80
N VAL A 410 3.05 -2.81 9.79
CA VAL A 410 4.05 -1.83 10.24
C VAL A 410 5.22 -2.54 10.92
N LEU A 411 4.94 -3.49 11.82
CA LEU A 411 5.95 -4.22 12.57
C LEU A 411 6.81 -5.09 11.65
N ASP A 412 6.18 -5.81 10.72
CA ASP A 412 6.83 -6.61 9.68
C ASP A 412 7.77 -5.75 8.81
N THR A 413 7.26 -4.61 8.33
CA THR A 413 8.08 -3.67 7.55
C THR A 413 9.23 -3.08 8.37
N ALA A 414 9.03 -2.81 9.65
CA ALA A 414 10.07 -2.28 10.53
C ALA A 414 11.17 -3.33 10.76
N ALA A 415 10.80 -4.57 11.05
CA ALA A 415 11.72 -5.67 11.22
C ALA A 415 12.52 -5.94 9.93
N ALA A 416 11.86 -5.95 8.76
CA ALA A 416 12.51 -6.08 7.46
C ALA A 416 13.53 -4.97 7.19
N ARG A 417 13.20 -3.71 7.52
CA ARG A 417 14.13 -2.57 7.37
C ARG A 417 15.34 -2.69 8.29
N VAL A 418 15.13 -3.15 9.53
CA VAL A 418 16.24 -3.38 10.48
C VAL A 418 17.15 -4.49 9.96
N ALA A 419 16.59 -5.61 9.48
CA ALA A 419 17.37 -6.70 8.88
C ALA A 419 18.20 -6.19 7.69
N LEU A 420 17.58 -5.43 6.79
CA LEU A 420 18.27 -4.84 5.63
C LEU A 420 19.40 -3.88 6.05
N ALA A 421 19.16 -3.02 7.07
CA ALA A 421 20.14 -2.07 7.57
C ALA A 421 21.37 -2.76 8.21
N GLN A 422 21.23 -3.98 8.70
CA GLN A 422 22.36 -4.78 9.22
C GLN A 422 23.24 -5.33 8.10
N GLU A 423 22.73 -5.50 6.89
CA GLU A 423 23.43 -6.09 5.75
C GLU A 423 23.96 -5.07 4.74
N THR A 424 23.27 -3.92 4.62
CA THR A 424 23.56 -2.91 3.59
C THR A 424 24.33 -1.71 4.14
N MET A 425 24.96 -0.96 3.22
CA MET A 425 25.61 0.30 3.55
C MET A 425 24.54 1.35 3.92
N PRO A 426 24.76 2.13 5.01
CA PRO A 426 23.85 3.19 5.40
C PRO A 426 23.66 4.29 4.32
N ALA A 427 22.44 4.74 4.14
CA ALA A 427 22.11 5.78 3.15
C ALA A 427 22.93 7.09 3.33
N ALA A 428 23.32 7.43 4.56
CA ALA A 428 24.17 8.58 4.84
C ALA A 428 25.55 8.46 4.17
N ILE A 429 26.14 7.28 4.15
CA ILE A 429 27.42 7.04 3.48
C ILE A 429 27.24 7.03 1.96
N GLU A 430 26.19 6.41 1.45
CA GLU A 430 25.87 6.42 0.00
C GLU A 430 25.62 7.84 -0.52
N ASP A 431 24.92 8.66 0.24
CA ASP A 431 24.66 10.05 -0.11
C ASP A 431 25.95 10.89 -0.15
N LEU A 432 26.85 10.68 0.82
CA LEU A 432 28.16 11.33 0.82
C LEU A 432 29.01 10.86 -0.37
N ASP A 433 29.05 9.56 -0.67
CA ASP A 433 29.77 9.02 -1.84
C ASP A 433 29.22 9.61 -3.14
N ARG A 434 27.89 9.82 -3.25
CA ARG A 434 27.27 10.47 -4.41
C ARG A 434 27.65 11.95 -4.49
N ARG A 435 27.59 12.70 -3.37
CA ARG A 435 27.96 14.11 -3.31
C ARG A 435 29.43 14.32 -3.63
N ILE A 436 30.32 13.46 -3.13
CA ILE A 436 31.75 13.50 -3.45
C ILE A 436 31.97 13.31 -4.95
N ARG A 437 31.32 12.31 -5.57
CA ARG A 437 31.44 12.07 -7.03
C ARG A 437 30.97 13.27 -7.86
N ILE A 438 29.87 13.92 -7.47
CA ILE A 438 29.36 15.12 -8.14
C ILE A 438 30.39 16.25 -8.01
N ALA A 439 30.85 16.54 -6.80
CA ALA A 439 31.82 17.61 -6.56
C ALA A 439 33.18 17.36 -7.24
N GLU A 440 33.62 16.11 -7.37
CA GLU A 440 34.81 15.73 -8.14
C GLU A 440 34.63 15.99 -9.65
N ALA A 441 33.42 15.71 -10.19
CA ALA A 441 33.09 16.00 -11.59
C ALA A 441 33.07 17.51 -11.83
N ASP A 442 32.48 18.30 -10.92
CA ASP A 442 32.42 19.75 -11.00
C ASP A 442 33.84 20.35 -10.92
N ALA A 443 34.69 19.88 -10.01
CA ALA A 443 36.08 20.30 -9.91
C ALA A 443 36.87 20.00 -11.21
N ALA A 444 36.59 18.88 -11.87
CA ALA A 444 37.23 18.56 -13.16
C ALA A 444 36.79 19.51 -14.28
N VAL A 445 35.54 19.98 -14.28
CA VAL A 445 35.02 20.96 -15.24
C VAL A 445 35.68 22.33 -15.00
N LEU A 446 35.73 22.82 -13.74
CA LEU A 446 36.35 24.08 -13.40
C LEU A 446 37.86 24.11 -13.74
N ARG A 447 38.60 23.03 -13.47
CA ARG A 447 39.99 22.91 -13.85
C ARG A 447 40.21 23.01 -15.39
N ARG A 448 39.29 22.42 -16.17
CA ARG A 448 39.34 22.56 -17.66
C ARG A 448 39.04 23.98 -18.12
N ALA A 449 38.19 24.72 -17.37
CA ALA A 449 37.88 26.11 -17.61
C ALA A 449 38.94 27.07 -17.09
N ASN A 450 40.00 26.58 -16.43
CA ASN A 450 41.07 27.36 -15.79
C ASN A 450 40.55 28.29 -14.68
N GLU A 451 39.47 27.88 -13.98
CA GLU A 451 38.88 28.57 -12.85
C GLU A 451 39.40 28.00 -11.49
N SER A 452 39.35 28.81 -10.41
CA SER A 452 39.78 28.35 -9.10
C SER A 452 38.87 27.24 -8.56
N THR A 453 39.52 26.20 -7.98
CA THR A 453 38.83 25.04 -7.35
C THR A 453 39.04 24.99 -5.83
N ASP A 454 39.66 25.97 -5.22
CA ASP A 454 40.12 25.96 -3.82
C ASP A 454 38.97 25.71 -2.81
N ASP A 455 37.85 26.41 -3.00
CA ASP A 455 36.66 26.27 -2.14
C ASP A 455 36.05 24.87 -2.28
N LEU A 456 35.97 24.37 -3.50
CA LEU A 456 35.41 23.05 -3.78
C LEU A 456 36.33 21.92 -3.29
N GLU A 457 37.64 22.08 -3.38
CA GLU A 457 38.62 21.15 -2.83
C GLU A 457 38.55 21.08 -1.30
N THR A 458 38.34 22.25 -0.63
CA THR A 458 38.11 22.31 0.81
C THR A 458 36.82 21.57 1.21
N GLN A 459 35.72 21.76 0.46
CA GLN A 459 34.48 21.03 0.68
C GLN A 459 34.66 19.52 0.44
N LEU A 460 35.37 19.12 -0.62
CA LEU A 460 35.68 17.73 -0.90
C LEU A 460 36.48 17.08 0.23
N ALA A 461 37.49 17.76 0.78
CA ALA A 461 38.26 17.26 1.92
C ALA A 461 37.34 17.04 3.13
N GLY A 462 36.48 18.00 3.48
CA GLY A 462 35.52 17.88 4.57
C GLY A 462 34.54 16.71 4.40
N MET A 463 34.01 16.54 3.18
CA MET A 463 33.07 15.41 2.88
C MET A 463 33.79 14.06 2.94
N ARG A 464 35.05 13.97 2.53
CA ARG A 464 35.85 12.74 2.62
C ARG A 464 36.15 12.38 4.09
N ASP A 465 36.53 13.34 4.90
CA ASP A 465 36.76 13.14 6.35
C ASP A 465 35.49 12.69 7.08
N GLU A 466 34.35 13.27 6.73
CA GLU A 466 33.05 12.87 7.28
C GLU A 466 32.66 11.45 6.85
N ARG A 467 32.86 11.14 5.60
CA ARG A 467 32.63 9.80 5.04
C ARG A 467 33.48 8.73 5.73
N GLU A 468 34.78 9.02 5.97
CA GLU A 468 35.68 8.08 6.64
C GLU A 468 35.27 7.85 8.10
N ARG A 469 34.90 8.91 8.82
CA ARG A 469 34.38 8.80 10.20
C ARG A 469 33.10 7.98 10.27
N LEU A 470 32.16 8.21 9.36
CA LEU A 470 30.92 7.43 9.30
C LEU A 470 31.18 5.97 8.92
N ALA A 471 32.09 5.71 8.00
CA ALA A 471 32.45 4.34 7.61
C ALA A 471 33.12 3.57 8.75
N ALA A 472 34.04 4.19 9.50
CA ALA A 472 34.66 3.59 10.67
C ALA A 472 33.63 3.29 11.78
N ARG A 473 32.72 4.22 12.03
CA ARG A 473 31.62 4.04 12.98
C ARG A 473 30.68 2.91 12.55
N TRP A 474 30.27 2.88 11.29
CA TRP A 474 29.43 1.83 10.72
C TRP A 474 30.08 0.45 10.86
N GLN A 475 31.35 0.33 10.53
CA GLN A 475 32.09 -0.92 10.69
C GLN A 475 32.10 -1.40 12.15
N ARG A 476 32.33 -0.45 13.11
CA ARG A 476 32.34 -0.78 14.52
C ARG A 476 30.97 -1.20 15.05
N GLU A 477 29.90 -0.48 14.69
CA GLU A 477 28.53 -0.86 15.04
C GLU A 477 28.18 -2.25 14.48
N ARG A 478 28.58 -2.55 13.25
CA ARG A 478 28.36 -3.84 12.60
C ARG A 478 29.07 -4.99 13.33
N GLU A 479 30.32 -4.78 13.76
CA GLU A 479 31.09 -5.77 14.55
C GLU A 479 30.40 -6.06 15.89
N ILE A 480 29.96 -5.03 16.60
CA ILE A 480 29.26 -5.17 17.88
C ILE A 480 27.94 -5.90 17.70
N VAL A 481 27.12 -5.52 16.69
CA VAL A 481 25.85 -6.17 16.40
C VAL A 481 26.06 -7.65 16.04
N ALA A 482 27.07 -7.97 15.24
CA ALA A 482 27.42 -9.35 14.91
C ALA A 482 27.82 -10.13 16.15
N ALA A 483 28.65 -9.56 17.05
CA ALA A 483 29.06 -10.17 18.33
C ALA A 483 27.85 -10.41 19.26
N LEU A 484 26.94 -9.44 19.38
CA LEU A 484 25.72 -9.57 20.17
C LEU A 484 24.81 -10.70 19.67
N ARG A 485 24.71 -10.87 18.35
CA ARG A 485 23.94 -11.98 17.74
C ARG A 485 24.57 -13.33 17.96
N SER A 486 25.90 -13.43 17.91
CA SER A 486 26.62 -14.70 18.09
C SER A 486 26.68 -15.17 19.53
N ASN A 487 26.70 -14.24 20.49
CA ASN A 487 26.83 -14.56 21.93
C ASN A 487 25.52 -15.01 22.59
N GLY A 488 24.37 -14.84 21.92
CA GLY A 488 23.03 -15.19 22.46
C GLY A 488 22.78 -14.59 23.85
N ASP A 489 22.43 -15.44 24.84
CA ASP A 489 22.13 -15.03 26.23
C ASP A 489 23.38 -14.80 27.10
N GLY A 490 24.58 -14.72 26.53
CA GLY A 490 25.82 -14.44 27.26
C GLY A 490 25.85 -13.03 27.88
N ASP A 491 26.92 -12.74 28.67
CA ASP A 491 27.13 -11.41 29.25
C ASP A 491 27.45 -10.38 28.15
N ASN A 492 26.46 -9.70 27.70
CA ASN A 492 26.49 -8.72 26.59
C ASN A 492 26.41 -7.26 27.08
N ALA A 493 26.47 -7.03 28.41
CA ALA A 493 26.25 -5.68 28.97
C ALA A 493 27.24 -4.64 28.40
N ALA A 494 28.53 -4.97 28.41
CA ALA A 494 29.56 -4.05 27.91
C ALA A 494 29.42 -3.74 26.42
N LEU A 495 29.02 -4.71 25.59
CA LEU A 495 28.81 -4.51 24.15
C LEU A 495 27.55 -3.65 23.88
N ARG A 496 26.49 -3.83 24.70
CA ARG A 496 25.28 -2.99 24.62
C ARG A 496 25.56 -1.56 25.04
N ASP A 497 26.35 -1.36 26.09
CA ASP A 497 26.73 -0.01 26.54
C ASP A 497 27.59 0.70 25.48
N GLU A 498 28.55 0.00 24.87
CA GLU A 498 29.38 0.52 23.79
C GLU A 498 28.51 0.87 22.57
N LEU A 499 27.58 0.02 22.18
CA LEU A 499 26.65 0.27 21.07
C LEU A 499 25.75 1.49 21.37
N ALA A 500 25.20 1.57 22.58
CA ALA A 500 24.38 2.70 23.01
C ALA A 500 25.15 4.03 22.97
N LEU A 501 26.44 4.01 23.33
CA LEU A 501 27.32 5.18 23.25
C LEU A 501 27.54 5.63 21.80
N LEU A 502 27.77 4.68 20.88
CA LEU A 502 27.96 4.97 19.46
C LEU A 502 26.67 5.48 18.78
N GLN A 503 25.50 5.03 19.28
CA GLN A 503 24.18 5.34 18.70
C GLN A 503 23.44 6.50 19.39
N GLN A 504 24.12 7.33 20.17
CA GLN A 504 23.51 8.45 20.91
C GLN A 504 22.75 9.44 20.00
N THR A 505 23.28 9.70 18.81
CA THR A 505 22.68 10.64 17.85
C THR A 505 21.79 9.93 16.85
N ASP A 506 22.37 8.92 16.16
CA ASP A 506 21.69 8.14 15.13
C ASP A 506 22.23 6.70 15.11
N SER A 507 21.40 5.73 14.83
CA SER A 507 21.82 4.33 14.66
C SER A 507 22.13 4.06 13.18
N LEU A 508 23.36 3.64 12.87
CA LEU A 508 23.72 3.19 11.52
C LEU A 508 23.40 1.71 11.32
N VAL A 509 23.56 0.88 12.37
CA VAL A 509 23.26 -0.56 12.36
C VAL A 509 22.39 -0.89 13.57
N PRO A 510 21.06 -0.81 13.46
CA PRO A 510 20.18 -1.14 14.57
C PRO A 510 20.29 -2.63 14.94
N PHE A 511 20.44 -2.94 16.24
CA PHE A 511 20.50 -4.29 16.75
C PHE A 511 19.14 -4.99 16.75
N ALA A 512 18.08 -4.25 17.10
CA ALA A 512 16.72 -4.77 17.28
C ALA A 512 15.70 -3.84 16.63
N CYS A 513 14.51 -4.35 16.34
CA CYS A 513 13.37 -3.54 15.98
C CYS A 513 12.82 -2.87 17.25
N ASP A 514 12.93 -1.56 17.34
CA ASP A 514 12.51 -0.70 18.44
C ASP A 514 11.41 0.29 18.01
N ALA A 515 10.95 1.13 18.92
CA ALA A 515 9.98 2.19 18.65
C ALA A 515 10.44 3.17 17.54
N ARG A 516 11.75 3.38 17.40
CA ARG A 516 12.30 4.29 16.38
C ARG A 516 12.17 3.69 14.99
N ALA A 517 12.44 2.38 14.84
CA ALA A 517 12.26 1.65 13.58
C ALA A 517 10.78 1.71 13.12
N VAL A 518 9.86 1.49 14.05
CA VAL A 518 8.41 1.60 13.81
C VAL A 518 8.02 3.02 13.38
N ALA A 519 8.51 4.04 14.11
CA ALA A 519 8.22 5.44 13.78
C ALA A 519 8.78 5.85 12.41
N ALA A 520 9.93 5.30 12.01
CA ALA A 520 10.51 5.53 10.68
C ALA A 520 9.64 4.95 9.56
N VAL A 521 8.96 3.79 9.79
CA VAL A 521 8.00 3.22 8.85
C VAL A 521 6.77 4.13 8.72
N ILE A 522 6.16 4.51 9.84
CA ILE A 522 5.01 5.43 9.87
C ILE A 522 5.35 6.76 9.20
N SER A 523 6.54 7.31 9.50
CA SER A 523 7.04 8.53 8.85
C SER A 523 7.13 8.38 7.32
N GLY A 524 7.66 7.26 6.85
CA GLY A 524 7.75 6.98 5.42
C GLY A 524 6.39 6.86 4.72
N TRP A 525 5.38 6.32 5.41
CA TRP A 525 4.03 6.14 4.83
C TRP A 525 3.18 7.41 4.92
N THR A 526 3.31 8.18 6.00
CA THR A 526 2.47 9.37 6.26
C THR A 526 3.13 10.67 5.86
N GLY A 527 4.45 10.69 5.73
CA GLY A 527 5.25 11.89 5.50
C GLY A 527 5.48 12.75 6.75
N ILE A 528 5.02 12.31 7.94
CA ILE A 528 5.24 13.01 9.22
C ILE A 528 6.64 12.65 9.74
N PRO A 529 7.51 13.63 10.12
CA PRO A 529 8.85 13.31 10.60
C PRO A 529 8.85 12.36 11.81
N ALA A 530 9.73 11.34 11.79
CA ALA A 530 9.79 10.30 12.82
C ALA A 530 10.01 10.86 14.24
N GLY A 531 10.81 11.90 14.39
CA GLY A 531 11.01 12.56 15.68
C GLY A 531 9.73 13.13 16.29
N ARG A 532 8.76 13.56 15.46
CA ARG A 532 7.44 14.02 15.94
C ARG A 532 6.50 12.86 16.25
N VAL A 533 6.60 11.80 15.49
CA VAL A 533 5.83 10.57 15.74
C VAL A 533 6.18 10.02 17.13
N LEU A 534 7.46 10.05 17.51
CA LEU A 534 7.99 9.56 18.81
C LEU A 534 7.81 10.53 19.97
N ALA A 535 8.05 11.83 19.75
CA ALA A 535 8.06 12.84 20.84
C ALA A 535 6.69 13.03 21.51
N GLY A 536 5.63 12.47 20.95
CA GLY A 536 4.27 12.73 21.42
C GLY A 536 3.82 14.17 21.10
N GLU A 537 2.56 14.50 21.43
CA GLU A 537 1.97 15.80 21.05
C GLU A 537 2.29 16.93 22.02
N VAL A 538 2.53 16.61 23.27
CA VAL A 538 2.58 17.61 24.34
C VAL A 538 3.74 18.60 24.20
N PRO A 539 5.00 18.18 24.00
CA PRO A 539 6.11 19.13 23.82
C PRO A 539 5.97 19.99 22.56
N GLY A 540 5.43 19.43 21.48
CA GLY A 540 5.22 20.16 20.24
C GLY A 540 4.15 21.25 20.34
N VAL A 541 3.13 21.07 21.18
CA VAL A 541 2.06 22.05 21.40
C VAL A 541 2.55 23.21 22.26
N LEU A 542 3.35 22.93 23.27
CA LEU A 542 3.91 23.99 24.15
C LEU A 542 4.86 24.93 23.39
N ALA A 543 5.62 24.41 22.43
CA ALA A 543 6.51 25.21 21.58
C ALA A 543 5.82 25.81 20.34
N LEU A 544 4.52 25.53 20.13
CA LEU A 544 3.80 25.92 18.92
C LEU A 544 3.79 27.44 18.70
N HIS A 545 3.50 28.18 19.74
CA HIS A 545 3.42 29.63 19.68
C HIS A 545 4.77 30.29 19.31
N GLU A 546 5.84 29.82 19.93
CA GLU A 546 7.19 30.31 19.68
C GLU A 546 7.62 30.04 18.23
N ARG A 547 7.46 28.81 17.77
CA ARG A 547 7.82 28.44 16.42
C ARG A 547 6.99 29.11 15.32
N LEU A 548 5.70 29.36 15.57
CA LEU A 548 4.88 30.14 14.64
C LEU A 548 5.30 31.60 14.64
N GLY A 549 5.68 32.15 15.82
CA GLY A 549 6.14 33.52 15.98
C GLY A 549 7.48 33.82 15.30
N GLU A 550 8.35 32.84 15.13
CA GLU A 550 9.61 32.97 14.36
C GLU A 550 9.34 33.27 12.86
N ARG A 551 8.27 32.76 12.31
CA ARG A 551 7.92 32.89 10.87
C ARG A 551 6.87 33.97 10.62
N ILE A 552 5.92 34.11 11.53
CA ILE A 552 4.77 35.04 11.39
C ILE A 552 4.99 36.25 12.31
N VAL A 553 5.37 37.37 11.71
CA VAL A 553 5.64 38.60 12.44
C VAL A 553 4.39 39.48 12.53
N GLY A 554 4.09 39.98 13.73
CA GLY A 554 3.08 41.03 13.92
C GLY A 554 1.64 40.58 14.09
N GLN A 555 1.37 39.26 14.30
CA GLN A 555 0.01 38.70 14.48
C GLN A 555 -0.14 37.92 15.81
N PRO A 556 0.27 38.41 16.99
CA PRO A 556 0.30 37.60 18.20
C PRO A 556 -1.07 37.10 18.63
N GLN A 557 -2.12 37.92 18.49
CA GLN A 557 -3.49 37.55 18.90
C GLN A 557 -4.08 36.40 18.03
N ALA A 558 -3.82 36.42 16.71
CA ALA A 558 -4.22 35.38 15.82
C ALA A 558 -3.51 34.05 16.14
N LEU A 559 -2.20 34.13 16.40
CA LEU A 559 -1.39 32.98 16.80
C LEU A 559 -1.84 32.40 18.14
N ASP A 560 -2.12 33.26 19.14
CA ASP A 560 -2.67 32.82 20.43
C ASP A 560 -4.00 32.10 20.30
N ALA A 561 -4.91 32.59 19.46
CA ALA A 561 -6.20 31.96 19.22
C ALA A 561 -6.04 30.57 18.55
N ILE A 562 -5.17 30.47 17.55
CA ILE A 562 -4.85 29.22 16.86
C ILE A 562 -4.21 28.22 17.83
N CYS A 563 -3.18 28.66 18.57
CA CYS A 563 -2.45 27.80 19.51
C CYS A 563 -3.35 27.27 20.63
N ARG A 564 -4.20 28.11 21.22
CA ARG A 564 -5.18 27.69 22.22
C ARG A 564 -6.14 26.66 21.68
N ARG A 565 -6.70 26.87 20.50
CA ARG A 565 -7.64 25.93 19.88
C ARG A 565 -6.98 24.58 19.60
N ILE A 566 -5.77 24.57 19.04
CA ILE A 566 -5.02 23.34 18.78
C ILE A 566 -4.67 22.62 20.09
N ALA A 567 -4.26 23.36 21.14
CA ALA A 567 -3.95 22.80 22.44
C ALA A 567 -5.19 22.13 23.07
N THR A 568 -6.36 22.76 23.01
CA THR A 568 -7.63 22.22 23.53
C THR A 568 -8.03 20.94 22.79
N SER A 569 -7.91 20.94 21.45
CA SER A 569 -8.21 19.76 20.63
C SER A 569 -7.28 18.59 20.94
N ARG A 570 -6.00 18.85 21.14
CA ARG A 570 -5.01 17.83 21.47
C ARG A 570 -5.11 17.31 22.91
N ALA A 571 -5.61 18.13 23.81
CA ALA A 571 -5.94 17.69 25.17
C ALA A 571 -7.20 16.78 25.25
N GLY A 572 -7.86 16.51 24.12
CA GLY A 572 -9.06 15.69 24.08
C GLY A 572 -10.30 16.34 24.71
N LEU A 573 -10.29 17.67 24.90
CA LEU A 573 -11.37 18.44 25.53
C LEU A 573 -12.45 18.86 24.52
N GLU A 574 -12.39 18.37 23.30
CA GLU A 574 -13.33 18.68 22.21
C GLU A 574 -14.00 17.42 21.66
N ASP A 575 -15.01 17.65 20.83
CA ASP A 575 -15.71 16.58 20.13
C ASP A 575 -14.74 15.85 19.17
N PRO A 576 -14.44 14.58 19.40
CA PRO A 576 -13.52 13.81 18.58
C PRO A 576 -14.01 13.60 17.13
N ALA A 577 -15.29 13.88 16.87
CA ALA A 577 -15.88 13.76 15.54
C ALA A 577 -15.56 14.96 14.64
N LYS A 578 -15.05 16.07 15.18
CA LYS A 578 -14.76 17.31 14.41
C LYS A 578 -13.29 17.41 13.99
N PRO A 579 -12.96 18.23 12.96
CA PRO A 579 -11.58 18.56 12.62
C PRO A 579 -10.82 19.16 13.80
N LYS A 580 -9.49 19.00 13.85
CA LYS A 580 -8.62 19.51 14.96
C LYS A 580 -8.70 21.01 15.17
N GLY A 581 -9.08 21.75 14.13
CA GLY A 581 -9.34 23.19 14.21
C GLY A 581 -9.86 23.68 12.88
N VAL A 582 -10.84 24.59 12.91
CA VAL A 582 -11.34 25.32 11.76
C VAL A 582 -11.16 26.80 12.05
N PHE A 583 -10.39 27.50 11.19
CA PHE A 583 -10.02 28.88 11.38
C PHE A 583 -10.41 29.72 10.16
N LEU A 584 -11.09 30.82 10.37
CA LEU A 584 -11.36 31.84 9.36
C LEU A 584 -10.45 33.06 9.59
N LEU A 585 -9.52 33.26 8.66
CA LEU A 585 -8.56 34.38 8.69
C LEU A 585 -9.10 35.52 7.80
N CYS A 586 -9.63 36.56 8.44
CA CYS A 586 -10.18 37.73 7.74
C CYS A 586 -9.19 38.91 7.80
N GLY A 587 -9.06 39.64 6.70
CA GLY A 587 -8.24 40.84 6.65
C GLY A 587 -7.78 41.21 5.24
N PRO A 588 -7.13 42.36 5.07
CA PRO A 588 -6.61 42.81 3.79
C PRO A 588 -5.54 41.87 3.22
N THR A 589 -5.25 42.03 1.93
CA THR A 589 -4.19 41.25 1.28
C THR A 589 -2.82 41.59 1.86
N GLY A 590 -1.90 40.62 1.96
CA GLY A 590 -0.52 40.80 2.40
C GLY A 590 -0.29 40.81 3.90
N VAL A 591 -1.29 40.48 4.75
CA VAL A 591 -1.14 40.43 6.23
C VAL A 591 -0.67 39.09 6.77
N GLY A 592 -0.34 38.10 5.90
CA GLY A 592 0.21 36.82 6.30
C GLY A 592 -0.80 35.68 6.43
N LYS A 593 -2.02 35.77 5.86
CA LYS A 593 -3.05 34.72 5.97
C LYS A 593 -2.58 33.39 5.39
N THR A 594 -2.10 33.37 4.16
CA THR A 594 -1.57 32.17 3.49
C THR A 594 -0.28 31.65 4.13
N GLU A 595 0.59 32.58 4.58
CA GLU A 595 1.82 32.24 5.31
C GLU A 595 1.52 31.54 6.65
N THR A 596 0.44 31.90 7.32
CA THR A 596 -0.02 31.22 8.55
C THR A 596 -0.38 29.75 8.26
N ALA A 597 -1.00 29.46 7.11
CA ALA A 597 -1.31 28.09 6.71
C ALA A 597 -0.04 27.27 6.41
N LEU A 598 0.93 27.86 5.70
CA LEU A 598 2.22 27.23 5.43
C LEU A 598 2.99 26.93 6.72
N ALA A 599 3.10 27.92 7.61
CA ALA A 599 3.76 27.75 8.90
C ALA A 599 3.09 26.67 9.77
N LEU A 600 1.76 26.62 9.80
CA LEU A 600 1.03 25.58 10.50
C LEU A 600 1.27 24.19 9.91
N ALA A 601 1.25 24.04 8.58
CA ALA A 601 1.57 22.79 7.93
C ALA A 601 2.98 22.30 8.26
N GLU A 602 3.95 23.21 8.25
CA GLU A 602 5.33 22.93 8.63
C GLU A 602 5.44 22.52 10.10
N VAL A 603 4.86 23.31 11.01
CA VAL A 603 5.01 23.08 12.45
C VAL A 603 4.17 21.91 12.96
N LEU A 604 2.96 21.67 12.45
CA LEU A 604 2.07 20.60 12.92
C LEU A 604 2.32 19.26 12.21
N TYR A 605 2.59 19.31 10.90
CA TYR A 605 2.62 18.12 10.06
C TYR A 605 4.00 17.86 9.40
N GLY A 606 5.00 18.70 9.67
CA GLY A 606 6.40 18.42 9.33
C GLY A 606 6.84 18.83 7.95
N GLY A 607 6.09 19.68 7.27
CA GLY A 607 6.52 20.28 6.01
C GLY A 607 5.38 20.92 5.24
N GLU A 608 5.70 21.89 4.42
CA GLU A 608 4.75 22.59 3.54
C GLU A 608 4.07 21.65 2.55
N ARG A 609 4.69 20.51 2.22
CA ARG A 609 4.09 19.44 1.39
C ARG A 609 2.81 18.84 1.98
N ASN A 610 2.58 19.00 3.28
CA ASN A 610 1.38 18.57 3.98
C ASN A 610 0.31 19.68 4.04
N LEU A 611 0.49 20.76 3.28
CA LEU A 611 -0.54 21.73 2.98
C LEU A 611 -1.30 21.28 1.72
N ILE A 612 -2.61 21.17 1.84
CA ILE A 612 -3.55 20.97 0.72
C ILE A 612 -4.23 22.32 0.48
N SER A 613 -3.90 22.99 -0.60
CA SER A 613 -4.41 24.32 -0.90
C SER A 613 -5.35 24.32 -2.08
N PHE A 614 -6.50 24.97 -1.92
CA PHE A 614 -7.50 25.22 -2.95
C PHE A 614 -7.78 26.70 -3.05
N ASN A 615 -7.66 27.25 -4.27
CA ASN A 615 -8.12 28.61 -4.55
C ASN A 615 -9.61 28.55 -4.88
N MET A 616 -10.44 29.11 -3.99
CA MET A 616 -11.89 29.05 -4.14
C MET A 616 -12.42 29.88 -5.31
N SER A 617 -11.59 30.76 -5.89
CA SER A 617 -11.95 31.46 -7.12
C SER A 617 -12.09 30.55 -8.34
N GLU A 618 -11.58 29.32 -8.28
CA GLU A 618 -11.76 28.29 -9.33
C GLU A 618 -13.09 27.53 -9.19
N PHE A 619 -13.80 27.71 -8.07
CA PHE A 619 -15.01 26.95 -7.72
C PHE A 619 -16.25 27.87 -7.58
N GLN A 620 -16.44 28.74 -8.57
CA GLN A 620 -17.54 29.73 -8.58
C GLN A 620 -18.86 29.18 -9.15
N GLU A 621 -18.87 27.97 -9.69
CA GLU A 621 -20.03 27.39 -10.35
C GLU A 621 -20.61 26.19 -9.55
N PRO A 622 -21.95 25.95 -9.62
CA PRO A 622 -22.58 24.87 -8.84
C PRO A 622 -22.00 23.48 -9.09
N HIS A 623 -21.58 23.19 -10.33
CA HIS A 623 -21.02 21.89 -10.68
C HIS A 623 -19.62 21.67 -10.11
N SER A 624 -18.97 22.69 -9.56
CA SER A 624 -17.69 22.59 -8.86
C SER A 624 -17.74 21.69 -7.63
N VAL A 625 -18.93 21.48 -7.03
CA VAL A 625 -19.15 20.51 -5.96
C VAL A 625 -18.75 19.10 -6.40
N ALA A 626 -19.12 18.70 -7.63
CA ALA A 626 -18.73 17.39 -8.18
C ALA A 626 -17.22 17.28 -8.42
N THR A 627 -16.54 18.37 -8.75
CA THR A 627 -15.07 18.39 -8.89
C THR A 627 -14.39 18.17 -7.55
N LEU A 628 -14.88 18.77 -6.45
CA LEU A 628 -14.31 18.63 -5.12
C LEU A 628 -14.62 17.28 -4.48
N LYS A 629 -15.87 16.81 -4.59
CA LYS A 629 -16.37 15.61 -3.92
C LYS A 629 -16.23 14.35 -4.79
N GLY A 630 -16.26 14.47 -6.11
CA GLY A 630 -16.40 13.39 -7.09
C GLY A 630 -17.81 13.37 -7.71
N ALA A 631 -17.90 12.90 -8.95
CA ALA A 631 -19.17 12.81 -9.67
C ALA A 631 -19.99 11.59 -9.19
N PRO A 632 -21.29 11.75 -8.91
CA PRO A 632 -22.15 10.63 -8.54
C PRO A 632 -22.38 9.66 -9.72
N PRO A 633 -22.90 8.43 -9.47
CA PRO A 633 -23.19 7.44 -10.49
C PRO A 633 -24.09 8.00 -11.60
N GLY A 634 -23.68 7.80 -12.86
CA GLY A 634 -24.41 8.25 -14.04
C GLY A 634 -23.98 9.60 -14.60
N TYR A 635 -23.06 10.31 -13.98
CA TYR A 635 -22.51 11.58 -14.47
C TYR A 635 -21.14 11.40 -15.12
N VAL A 636 -20.77 12.31 -16.03
CA VAL A 636 -19.44 12.34 -16.66
C VAL A 636 -18.38 12.55 -15.58
N GLY A 637 -17.38 11.65 -15.53
CA GLY A 637 -16.34 11.67 -14.49
C GLY A 637 -16.58 10.71 -13.31
N TYR A 638 -17.66 9.93 -13.33
CA TYR A 638 -17.86 8.86 -12.35
C TYR A 638 -16.66 7.90 -12.31
N GLY A 639 -16.25 7.47 -11.10
CA GLY A 639 -15.05 6.65 -10.88
C GLY A 639 -13.74 7.44 -10.81
N ARG A 640 -13.78 8.77 -11.02
CA ARG A 640 -12.68 9.66 -10.65
C ARG A 640 -13.01 10.30 -9.32
N GLY A 641 -12.22 10.04 -8.28
CA GLY A 641 -12.38 10.68 -6.98
C GLY A 641 -12.33 12.21 -7.10
N GLY A 642 -12.99 12.93 -6.19
CA GLY A 642 -12.94 14.39 -6.14
C GLY A 642 -11.55 14.89 -5.73
N VAL A 643 -11.16 16.06 -6.23
CA VAL A 643 -9.81 16.59 -5.94
C VAL A 643 -9.57 16.84 -4.45
N LEU A 644 -10.59 17.26 -3.70
CA LEU A 644 -10.51 17.46 -2.24
C LEU A 644 -10.50 16.11 -1.51
N THR A 645 -11.46 15.24 -1.83
CA THR A 645 -11.61 13.93 -1.17
C THR A 645 -10.38 13.06 -1.37
N GLU A 646 -9.83 13.00 -2.58
CA GLU A 646 -8.61 12.26 -2.87
C GLU A 646 -7.36 12.87 -2.21
N ALA A 647 -7.24 14.20 -2.16
CA ALA A 647 -6.11 14.85 -1.53
C ALA A 647 -6.06 14.56 -0.02
N VAL A 648 -7.21 14.64 0.66
CA VAL A 648 -7.31 14.35 2.10
C VAL A 648 -7.20 12.84 2.38
N ARG A 649 -7.78 11.98 1.54
CA ARG A 649 -7.61 10.53 1.64
C ARG A 649 -6.14 10.12 1.60
N ARG A 650 -5.37 10.70 0.68
CA ARG A 650 -3.92 10.44 0.58
C ARG A 650 -3.10 11.04 1.72
N ARG A 651 -3.56 12.14 2.34
CA ARG A 651 -2.90 12.84 3.44
C ARG A 651 -3.89 13.23 4.53
N PRO A 652 -4.33 12.27 5.35
CA PRO A 652 -5.31 12.53 6.41
C PRO A 652 -4.79 13.51 7.48
N TRP A 653 -3.46 13.53 7.68
CA TRP A 653 -2.77 14.44 8.60
C TRP A 653 -2.20 15.62 7.82
N SER A 654 -3.02 16.63 7.58
CA SER A 654 -2.67 17.79 6.74
C SER A 654 -3.34 19.06 7.20
N ALA A 655 -2.78 20.19 6.79
CA ALA A 655 -3.48 21.46 6.82
C ALA A 655 -4.22 21.66 5.49
N VAL A 656 -5.48 22.01 5.56
CA VAL A 656 -6.31 22.29 4.37
C VAL A 656 -6.55 23.80 4.31
N LEU A 657 -6.08 24.43 3.25
CA LEU A 657 -6.27 25.87 3.00
C LEU A 657 -7.32 26.07 1.91
N LEU A 658 -8.38 26.79 2.27
CA LEU A 658 -9.41 27.27 1.36
C LEU A 658 -9.21 28.78 1.16
N ASP A 659 -8.46 29.15 0.12
CA ASP A 659 -8.09 30.54 -0.12
C ASP A 659 -9.19 31.29 -0.85
N GLU A 660 -9.50 32.52 -0.39
CA GLU A 660 -10.56 33.40 -0.93
C GLU A 660 -11.96 32.75 -0.92
N ILE A 661 -12.37 32.19 0.24
CA ILE A 661 -13.62 31.43 0.39
C ILE A 661 -14.88 32.24 -0.02
N GLU A 662 -14.84 33.58 0.07
CA GLU A 662 -15.92 34.47 -0.36
C GLU A 662 -16.21 34.41 -1.87
N LYS A 663 -15.31 33.86 -2.68
CA LYS A 663 -15.47 33.72 -4.13
C LYS A 663 -16.13 32.40 -4.53
N ALA A 664 -16.19 31.43 -3.62
CA ALA A 664 -16.80 30.14 -3.88
C ALA A 664 -18.32 30.25 -4.09
N HIS A 665 -18.87 29.31 -4.88
CA HIS A 665 -20.31 29.16 -4.99
C HIS A 665 -20.93 28.76 -3.63
N PRO A 666 -22.14 29.25 -3.29
CA PRO A 666 -22.79 28.88 -2.02
C PRO A 666 -22.88 27.37 -1.76
N ASP A 667 -23.18 26.57 -2.78
CA ASP A 667 -23.26 25.10 -2.66
C ASP A 667 -21.89 24.48 -2.27
N VAL A 668 -20.79 25.09 -2.71
CA VAL A 668 -19.42 24.68 -2.32
C VAL A 668 -19.17 25.02 -0.86
N VAL A 669 -19.60 26.19 -0.40
CA VAL A 669 -19.50 26.58 1.02
C VAL A 669 -20.34 25.65 1.90
N ASP A 670 -21.56 25.30 1.46
CA ASP A 670 -22.45 24.37 2.17
C ASP A 670 -21.83 22.96 2.32
N LEU A 671 -21.03 22.51 1.34
CA LEU A 671 -20.28 21.27 1.44
C LEU A 671 -19.30 21.28 2.61
N PHE A 672 -18.60 22.39 2.81
CA PHE A 672 -17.63 22.52 3.89
C PHE A 672 -18.27 22.59 5.28
N TYR A 673 -19.50 23.11 5.42
CA TYR A 673 -20.21 23.07 6.70
C TYR A 673 -20.40 21.63 7.21
N GLN A 674 -20.64 20.65 6.32
CA GLN A 674 -20.72 19.24 6.70
C GLN A 674 -19.38 18.75 7.26
N VAL A 675 -18.27 19.15 6.63
CA VAL A 675 -16.91 18.81 7.08
C VAL A 675 -16.62 19.41 8.47
N PHE A 676 -16.99 20.70 8.68
CA PHE A 676 -16.72 21.40 9.94
C PHE A 676 -17.51 20.81 11.11
N ASP A 677 -18.71 20.31 10.85
CA ASP A 677 -19.59 19.78 11.90
C ASP A 677 -19.39 18.30 12.18
N LYS A 678 -19.19 17.49 11.15
CA LYS A 678 -19.09 16.03 11.26
C LYS A 678 -17.67 15.48 11.08
N GLY A 679 -16.70 16.28 10.61
CA GLY A 679 -15.35 15.82 10.32
C GLY A 679 -15.26 14.73 9.25
N VAL A 680 -16.34 14.49 8.49
CA VAL A 680 -16.41 13.45 7.45
C VAL A 680 -17.16 14.01 6.24
N LEU A 681 -16.67 13.69 5.06
CA LEU A 681 -17.29 13.99 3.78
C LEU A 681 -17.41 12.71 2.95
N GLU A 682 -18.60 12.37 2.49
CA GLU A 682 -18.77 11.27 1.55
C GLU A 682 -18.33 11.70 0.14
N ASP A 683 -17.56 10.89 -0.54
CA ASP A 683 -17.18 11.13 -1.94
C ASP A 683 -18.34 10.87 -2.92
N GLY A 684 -18.08 10.95 -4.22
CA GLY A 684 -19.08 10.69 -5.27
C GLY A 684 -19.62 9.26 -5.32
N GLU A 685 -18.92 8.32 -4.71
CA GLU A 685 -19.31 6.91 -4.60
C GLU A 685 -20.00 6.58 -3.25
N GLY A 686 -20.11 7.56 -2.36
CA GLY A 686 -20.67 7.39 -1.02
C GLY A 686 -19.68 6.84 0.00
N VAL A 687 -18.38 6.82 -0.33
CA VAL A 687 -17.33 6.40 0.58
C VAL A 687 -16.95 7.56 1.50
N PRO A 688 -16.98 7.39 2.84
CA PRO A 688 -16.61 8.44 3.77
C PRO A 688 -15.12 8.75 3.73
N VAL A 689 -14.77 10.03 3.68
CA VAL A 689 -13.41 10.57 3.80
C VAL A 689 -13.27 11.30 5.11
N ASP A 690 -12.23 10.98 5.87
CA ASP A 690 -12.00 11.45 7.23
C ASP A 690 -11.18 12.75 7.26
N PHE A 691 -11.80 13.83 7.77
CA PHE A 691 -11.19 15.14 8.00
C PHE A 691 -10.86 15.42 9.47
N ARG A 692 -11.14 14.50 10.39
CA ARG A 692 -10.95 14.71 11.85
C ARG A 692 -9.51 14.99 12.24
N HIS A 693 -8.56 14.56 11.43
CA HIS A 693 -7.13 14.78 11.67
C HIS A 693 -6.58 16.02 10.97
N THR A 694 -7.41 16.76 10.25
CA THR A 694 -6.99 17.97 9.52
C THR A 694 -7.15 19.23 10.39
N VAL A 695 -6.35 20.23 10.07
CA VAL A 695 -6.57 21.62 10.46
C VAL A 695 -7.00 22.39 9.23
N ILE A 696 -8.17 23.00 9.29
CA ILE A 696 -8.77 23.69 8.14
C ILE A 696 -8.64 25.19 8.34
N LEU A 697 -8.06 25.86 7.34
CA LEU A 697 -7.91 27.31 7.31
C LEU A 697 -8.66 27.87 6.11
N LEU A 698 -9.49 28.85 6.39
CA LEU A 698 -10.18 29.63 5.36
C LEU A 698 -9.59 31.04 5.37
N THR A 699 -9.28 31.57 4.21
CA THR A 699 -8.93 32.99 4.10
C THR A 699 -10.05 33.78 3.45
N SER A 700 -10.25 35.00 3.89
CA SER A 700 -11.21 35.93 3.30
C SER A 700 -10.72 37.36 3.34
N ASN A 701 -11.08 38.11 2.30
CA ASN A 701 -10.91 39.56 2.28
C ASN A 701 -12.21 40.28 2.74
N THR A 702 -13.25 39.54 3.10
CA THR A 702 -14.49 40.10 3.64
C THR A 702 -14.20 40.86 4.94
N GLY A 703 -14.70 42.08 5.06
CA GLY A 703 -14.46 42.97 6.19
C GLY A 703 -13.12 43.71 6.13
N ALA A 704 -12.30 43.55 5.08
CA ALA A 704 -11.03 44.27 4.92
C ALA A 704 -11.21 45.79 4.94
N GLU A 705 -12.32 46.29 4.37
CA GLU A 705 -12.67 47.72 4.40
C GLU A 705 -12.97 48.21 5.82
N VAL A 706 -13.74 47.44 6.59
CA VAL A 706 -14.09 47.73 7.98
C VAL A 706 -12.82 47.81 8.85
N ILE A 707 -11.92 46.84 8.69
CA ILE A 707 -10.64 46.81 9.39
C ILE A 707 -9.78 48.00 8.96
N GLY A 708 -9.69 48.27 7.65
CA GLY A 708 -8.90 49.34 7.10
C GLY A 708 -9.36 50.73 7.58
N GLU A 709 -10.65 50.99 7.63
CA GLU A 709 -11.23 52.23 8.16
C GLU A 709 -10.98 52.39 9.67
N ALA A 710 -11.18 51.32 10.43
CA ALA A 710 -10.94 51.33 11.87
C ALA A 710 -9.47 51.55 12.19
N CYS A 711 -8.54 50.97 11.45
CA CYS A 711 -7.09 51.12 11.63
C CYS A 711 -6.54 52.50 11.19
N ARG A 712 -7.29 53.27 10.37
CA ARG A 712 -6.95 54.63 9.99
C ARG A 712 -7.23 55.67 11.12
N ARG A 713 -8.00 55.28 12.13
CA ARG A 713 -8.30 56.16 13.28
C ARG A 713 -7.05 56.37 14.12
N ALA A 714 -6.97 57.54 14.79
CA ALA A 714 -5.81 57.94 15.60
C ALA A 714 -5.49 56.96 16.76
N LYS A 715 -6.50 56.25 17.27
CA LYS A 715 -6.38 55.17 18.23
C LYS A 715 -6.70 53.86 17.53
N LYS A 716 -5.76 52.91 17.54
CA LYS A 716 -5.98 51.56 17.01
C LYS A 716 -7.10 50.90 17.78
N PRO A 717 -8.11 50.30 17.09
CA PRO A 717 -9.22 49.65 17.76
C PRO A 717 -8.73 48.37 18.48
N SER A 718 -9.44 48.00 19.55
CA SER A 718 -9.26 46.70 20.18
C SER A 718 -9.95 45.62 19.34
N VAL A 719 -9.62 44.34 19.58
CA VAL A 719 -10.25 43.20 18.88
C VAL A 719 -11.75 43.17 19.16
N GLU A 720 -12.16 43.52 20.41
CA GLU A 720 -13.55 43.56 20.81
C GLU A 720 -14.33 44.65 20.08
N GLU A 721 -13.70 45.81 19.83
CA GLU A 721 -14.32 46.90 19.07
C GLU A 721 -14.51 46.56 17.59
N LEU A 722 -13.70 45.67 17.03
CA LEU A 722 -13.80 45.20 15.64
C LEU A 722 -14.75 44.01 15.49
N ALA A 723 -15.00 43.27 16.54
CA ALA A 723 -15.74 41.96 16.48
C ALA A 723 -17.17 42.12 15.93
N GLU A 724 -17.94 43.09 16.43
CA GLU A 724 -19.34 43.29 15.98
C GLU A 724 -19.46 43.81 14.55
N PRO A 725 -18.72 44.85 14.12
CA PRO A 725 -18.76 45.30 12.71
C PRO A 725 -18.27 44.25 11.73
N LEU A 726 -17.25 43.46 12.12
CA LEU A 726 -16.71 42.39 11.29
C LEU A 726 -17.71 41.21 11.17
N ARG A 727 -18.37 40.86 12.30
CA ARG A 727 -19.40 39.85 12.34
C ARG A 727 -20.58 40.21 11.42
N ALA A 728 -21.03 41.46 11.42
CA ALA A 728 -22.08 41.92 10.52
C ALA A 728 -21.66 41.75 9.05
N ALA A 729 -20.46 42.15 8.67
CA ALA A 729 -19.93 41.98 7.31
C ALA A 729 -19.77 40.51 6.91
N LEU A 730 -19.46 39.63 7.86
CA LEU A 730 -19.35 38.18 7.60
C LEU A 730 -20.72 37.52 7.44
N LEU A 731 -21.73 37.94 8.20
CA LEU A 731 -23.11 37.40 8.13
C LEU A 731 -23.81 37.72 6.80
N ASP A 732 -23.40 38.77 6.11
CA ASP A 732 -23.90 39.07 4.75
C ASP A 732 -23.38 38.04 3.71
N ARG A 733 -22.30 37.35 3.98
CA ARG A 733 -21.68 36.40 3.05
C ARG A 733 -21.82 34.95 3.49
N PHE A 734 -21.74 34.70 4.79
CA PHE A 734 -21.75 33.36 5.37
C PHE A 734 -23.01 33.17 6.22
N ARG A 735 -23.59 31.96 6.19
CA ARG A 735 -24.73 31.63 7.03
C ARG A 735 -24.36 31.63 8.52
N PRO A 736 -25.27 31.98 9.42
CA PRO A 736 -24.98 32.09 10.86
C PRO A 736 -24.82 30.73 11.59
N SER A 737 -24.66 29.62 10.87
CA SER A 737 -24.54 28.27 11.44
C SER A 737 -23.12 27.94 11.89
#